data_e6203958322fb8a808dcdc70295cbe4f
#
_entry.id   e6203958322fb8a808dcdc70295cbe4f
#
_cell.length_a   1.000
_cell.length_b   1.000
_cell.length_c   1.000
_cell.angle_alpha   90.00
_cell.angle_beta   90.00
_cell.angle_gamma   90.00
#
_symmetry.space_group_name_H-M   'P 1'
#
loop_
_entity.id
_entity.type
_entity.pdbx_description
1 polymer ?
#
loop_
_entity_poly.entity_id
_entity_poly.type
_entity_poly.pdbx_seq_one_letter_code
_entity_poly.pdbx_strand_id
1 'polypeptide(L)'
;MKKLMTFCFIILFSVLSALSCFNFAFDALDRIERDKITIVIEKPSNISATDFLGEIERVTKELHTDIMLRRVENRNGKAHYQYFKTSHTADFLKISTSKGNAQLGNGECISTITPAGYNVHRLNASALMQDISFYPLGDAKQYDLSAATYYVRMGQQSSIVDAITQLGYVVTVNPTSYISGQFSVLLFGFVPAFMLVASMAFYILSNGKKNVLKKMEGYTTHDVLADEVKSIFPIFAICFLIIEVVSLIVAAALYQTALLQYILFSLPNIAVLLMVVLCGFGLSALLVCRQNSAEHIKGRVPRRGIYFTTILAKGVFVGFIIFSLSIAIRNVTISYHTMQTSQFFADKVSGYVTVPVNTSNASMQNLNENYKAFYSATVNRYNGILVDASNYEYNLINGRTPAEEFGQTSITVNRNYLDFNPIYGTDGKQISDTQLSVTDFNVLLPVSKEGEKEKWCEFVQTAYGMKANFIPYDGSNNKVYSYNANTGTGDHGALDEPVILVIEEEQLEGIFVISYCSKGAYFLNVPTENAYAELLPTLQETGIASVTLETPPVASSFLETINHQRQMLLLYGTQSVVLLIGLFCLIIFSAKLYCENYKNKIACCLIEGYSMFHCIRNHLIVTVIYYVVVVVGLRFVSMTMQVSLNYLLLLVAFIGELATTLSVSRRYTQNNLYQIVKGAE
;
A
#
# COMPACT_ATOMS: atom_id res chain seq x y z
N MET A 1 13.31 14.96 32.84
CA MET A 1 13.11 13.57 32.34
C MET A 1 11.64 13.14 32.32
N LYS A 2 10.81 13.36 33.37
CA LYS A 2 9.36 13.03 33.31
C LYS A 2 8.65 13.56 32.04
N LYS A 3 8.84 14.85 31.71
CA LYS A 3 8.24 15.46 30.53
C LYS A 3 8.62 14.74 29.22
N LEU A 4 9.86 14.25 29.10
CA LEU A 4 10.31 13.53 27.90
C LEU A 4 9.66 12.14 27.81
N MET A 5 9.61 11.42 28.93
CA MET A 5 8.96 10.12 29.05
C MET A 5 7.46 10.23 28.71
N THR A 6 6.75 11.24 29.27
CA THR A 6 5.36 11.53 28.95
C THR A 6 5.16 11.80 27.45
N PHE A 7 6.06 12.57 26.85
CA PHE A 7 6.02 12.87 25.41
C PHE A 7 6.22 11.61 24.54
N CYS A 8 7.18 10.74 24.89
CA CYS A 8 7.35 9.46 24.20
C CYS A 8 6.11 8.56 24.34
N PHE A 9 5.48 8.54 25.51
CA PHE A 9 4.25 7.79 25.72
C PHE A 9 3.08 8.33 24.86
N ILE A 10 2.91 9.65 24.83
CA ILE A 10 1.88 10.30 23.98
C ILE A 10 2.10 9.94 22.52
N ILE A 11 3.34 10.04 22.00
CA ILE A 11 3.63 9.70 20.62
C ILE A 11 3.30 8.23 20.33
N LEU A 12 3.80 7.31 21.14
CA LEU A 12 3.57 5.87 20.95
C LEU A 12 2.07 5.58 20.91
N PHE A 13 1.33 6.08 21.90
CA PHE A 13 -0.08 5.78 21.98
C PHE A 13 -0.90 6.46 20.87
N SER A 14 -0.59 7.72 20.53
CA SER A 14 -1.24 8.41 19.41
C SER A 14 -0.99 7.69 18.07
N VAL A 15 0.22 7.19 17.85
CA VAL A 15 0.55 6.40 16.66
C VAL A 15 -0.24 5.11 16.63
N LEU A 16 -0.30 4.36 17.72
CA LEU A 16 -1.05 3.10 17.80
C LEU A 16 -2.55 3.32 17.62
N SER A 17 -3.12 4.38 18.23
CA SER A 17 -4.54 4.73 18.07
C SER A 17 -4.87 5.16 16.64
N ALA A 18 -4.02 5.99 16.02
CA ALA A 18 -4.18 6.38 14.62
C ALA A 18 -4.11 5.17 13.68
N LEU A 19 -3.14 4.26 13.90
CA LEU A 19 -3.04 3.02 13.14
C LEU A 19 -4.26 2.13 13.30
N SER A 20 -4.83 2.03 14.51
CA SER A 20 -6.07 1.30 14.74
C SER A 20 -7.21 1.89 13.92
N CYS A 21 -7.34 3.23 13.90
CA CYS A 21 -8.36 3.93 13.14
C CYS A 21 -8.18 3.70 11.63
N PHE A 22 -6.97 3.88 11.10
CA PHE A 22 -6.70 3.66 9.68
C PHE A 22 -6.90 2.19 9.27
N ASN A 23 -6.34 1.24 10.01
CA ASN A 23 -6.50 -0.17 9.71
C ASN A 23 -7.96 -0.61 9.73
N PHE A 24 -8.75 -0.08 10.68
CA PHE A 24 -10.18 -0.36 10.72
C PHE A 24 -10.92 0.21 9.49
N ALA A 25 -10.51 1.40 9.02
CA ALA A 25 -11.04 2.00 7.81
C ALA A 25 -10.71 1.19 6.55
N PHE A 26 -9.45 0.77 6.42
CA PHE A 26 -8.99 -0.02 5.26
C PHE A 26 -9.56 -1.44 5.25
N ASP A 27 -9.76 -2.05 6.41
CA ASP A 27 -10.32 -3.38 6.55
C ASP A 27 -11.83 -3.47 6.20
N ALA A 28 -12.48 -2.35 5.86
CA ALA A 28 -13.91 -2.31 5.60
C ALA A 28 -14.31 -3.16 4.37
N LEU A 29 -13.62 -3.03 3.23
CA LEU A 29 -13.82 -3.89 2.05
C LEU A 29 -13.39 -5.33 2.32
N ASP A 30 -12.23 -5.48 2.93
CA ASP A 30 -11.72 -6.80 3.33
C ASP A 30 -12.75 -7.58 4.17
N ARG A 31 -13.44 -6.92 5.08
CA ARG A 31 -14.47 -7.57 5.92
C ARG A 31 -15.70 -7.99 5.14
N ILE A 32 -16.00 -7.31 4.02
CA ILE A 32 -17.12 -7.68 3.15
C ILE A 32 -16.78 -8.97 2.39
N GLU A 33 -15.54 -9.13 1.94
CA GLU A 33 -15.15 -10.18 0.98
C GLU A 33 -14.28 -11.30 1.57
N ARG A 34 -13.54 -11.08 2.68
CA ARG A 34 -12.50 -11.97 3.22
C ARG A 34 -12.95 -13.41 3.50
N ASP A 35 -14.18 -13.61 3.96
CA ASP A 35 -14.73 -14.92 4.27
C ASP A 35 -15.52 -15.54 3.11
N LYS A 36 -15.34 -15.00 1.91
CA LYS A 36 -16.06 -15.40 0.71
C LYS A 36 -15.10 -15.91 -0.36
N ILE A 37 -15.64 -16.77 -1.20
CA ILE A 37 -14.99 -17.27 -2.41
C ILE A 37 -15.80 -16.79 -3.61
N THR A 38 -15.15 -16.55 -4.72
CA THR A 38 -15.84 -16.14 -5.94
C THR A 38 -16.22 -17.35 -6.78
N ILE A 39 -17.43 -17.32 -7.30
CA ILE A 39 -17.93 -18.21 -8.32
C ILE A 39 -18.44 -17.39 -9.50
N VAL A 40 -18.27 -17.91 -10.70
CA VAL A 40 -18.85 -17.34 -11.90
C VAL A 40 -20.00 -18.22 -12.34
N ILE A 41 -21.16 -17.63 -12.58
CA ILE A 41 -22.36 -18.34 -13.05
C ILE A 41 -22.68 -17.81 -14.42
N GLU A 42 -22.71 -18.69 -15.41
CA GLU A 42 -23.07 -18.33 -16.80
C GLU A 42 -24.58 -18.35 -16.96
N LYS A 43 -25.16 -17.21 -17.33
CA LYS A 43 -26.58 -17.11 -17.65
C LYS A 43 -26.79 -17.49 -19.13
N PRO A 44 -27.58 -18.53 -19.44
CA PRO A 44 -27.95 -18.86 -20.82
C PRO A 44 -28.68 -17.69 -21.50
N SER A 45 -28.41 -17.50 -22.79
CA SER A 45 -28.99 -16.39 -23.59
C SER A 45 -30.51 -16.49 -23.73
N ASN A 46 -31.09 -17.68 -23.62
CA ASN A 46 -32.53 -17.95 -23.73
C ASN A 46 -33.34 -17.65 -22.45
N ILE A 47 -32.68 -17.32 -21.34
CA ILE A 47 -33.34 -17.04 -20.05
C ILE A 47 -33.28 -15.54 -19.77
N SER A 48 -34.41 -14.95 -19.33
CA SER A 48 -34.40 -13.53 -18.95
C SER A 48 -33.56 -13.28 -17.67
N ALA A 49 -33.01 -12.07 -17.53
CA ALA A 49 -32.26 -11.71 -16.33
C ALA A 49 -33.12 -11.83 -15.05
N THR A 50 -34.41 -11.53 -15.15
CA THR A 50 -35.35 -11.61 -14.02
C THR A 50 -35.59 -13.05 -13.59
N ASP A 51 -35.80 -13.97 -14.52
CA ASP A 51 -36.02 -15.37 -14.24
C ASP A 51 -34.76 -16.03 -13.66
N PHE A 52 -33.60 -15.71 -14.26
CA PHE A 52 -32.31 -16.19 -13.79
C PHE A 52 -32.03 -15.77 -12.33
N LEU A 53 -32.18 -14.48 -12.01
CA LEU A 53 -31.98 -13.99 -10.64
C LEU A 53 -33.01 -14.58 -9.67
N GLY A 54 -34.27 -14.79 -10.13
CA GLY A 54 -35.32 -15.44 -9.35
C GLY A 54 -34.99 -16.88 -8.98
N GLU A 55 -34.36 -17.64 -9.91
CA GLU A 55 -33.91 -19.01 -9.65
C GLU A 55 -32.73 -19.03 -8.66
N ILE A 56 -31.75 -18.12 -8.81
CA ILE A 56 -30.64 -18.00 -7.85
C ILE A 56 -31.18 -17.64 -6.46
N GLU A 57 -32.14 -16.73 -6.35
CA GLU A 57 -32.73 -16.34 -5.08
C GLU A 57 -33.50 -17.51 -4.45
N ARG A 58 -34.21 -18.31 -5.24
CA ARG A 58 -34.87 -19.51 -4.77
C ARG A 58 -33.91 -20.55 -4.21
N VAL A 59 -32.80 -20.86 -4.94
CA VAL A 59 -31.79 -21.82 -4.50
C VAL A 59 -31.12 -21.35 -3.21
N THR A 60 -30.73 -20.09 -3.14
CA THR A 60 -30.06 -19.52 -1.93
C THR A 60 -30.99 -19.53 -0.72
N LYS A 61 -32.30 -19.33 -0.93
CA LYS A 61 -33.31 -19.42 0.11
C LYS A 61 -33.51 -20.85 0.61
N GLU A 62 -33.57 -21.81 -0.29
CA GLU A 62 -33.72 -23.25 0.05
C GLU A 62 -32.48 -23.75 0.83
N LEU A 63 -31.29 -23.30 0.46
CA LEU A 63 -30.04 -23.67 1.12
C LEU A 63 -29.74 -22.83 2.39
N HIS A 64 -30.63 -21.91 2.78
CA HIS A 64 -30.37 -20.96 3.87
C HIS A 64 -28.98 -20.31 3.80
N THR A 65 -28.61 -19.85 2.61
CA THR A 65 -27.31 -19.19 2.35
C THR A 65 -27.52 -17.90 1.58
N ASP A 66 -26.47 -17.09 1.47
CA ASP A 66 -26.51 -15.84 0.72
C ASP A 66 -25.44 -15.83 -0.37
N ILE A 67 -25.76 -15.08 -1.41
CA ILE A 67 -24.87 -14.78 -2.52
C ILE A 67 -24.87 -13.27 -2.77
N MET A 68 -23.74 -12.72 -3.22
CA MET A 68 -23.69 -11.33 -3.66
C MET A 68 -22.86 -11.17 -4.94
N LEU A 69 -23.33 -10.32 -5.83
CA LEU A 69 -22.64 -9.91 -7.05
C LEU A 69 -21.97 -8.57 -6.81
N ARG A 70 -20.71 -8.41 -7.21
CA ARG A 70 -19.98 -7.15 -7.14
C ARG A 70 -19.90 -6.47 -8.50
N ARG A 71 -20.12 -5.18 -8.51
CA ARG A 71 -19.87 -4.30 -9.65
C ARG A 71 -19.11 -3.05 -9.17
N VAL A 72 -18.25 -2.51 -10.03
CA VAL A 72 -17.51 -1.28 -9.75
C VAL A 72 -17.86 -0.25 -10.81
N GLU A 73 -18.32 0.92 -10.37
CA GLU A 73 -18.61 2.06 -11.24
C GLU A 73 -17.70 3.25 -10.91
N ASN A 74 -17.44 4.09 -11.91
CA ASN A 74 -16.81 5.38 -11.69
C ASN A 74 -17.86 6.43 -11.34
N ARG A 75 -17.76 7.02 -10.15
CA ARG A 75 -18.58 8.13 -9.76
C ARG A 75 -17.72 9.32 -9.35
N ASN A 76 -17.63 10.34 -10.22
CA ASN A 76 -16.82 11.54 -9.97
C ASN A 76 -15.35 11.26 -9.63
N GLY A 77 -14.73 10.32 -10.32
CA GLY A 77 -13.32 9.92 -10.11
C GLY A 77 -13.06 9.11 -8.83
N LYS A 78 -14.13 8.54 -8.22
CA LYS A 78 -14.05 7.56 -7.13
C LYS A 78 -14.67 6.24 -7.58
N ALA A 79 -14.07 5.11 -7.19
CA ALA A 79 -14.72 3.83 -7.37
C ALA A 79 -15.91 3.71 -6.41
N HIS A 80 -17.05 3.36 -6.97
CA HIS A 80 -18.27 3.02 -6.27
C HIS A 80 -18.49 1.52 -6.37
N TYR A 81 -18.30 0.81 -5.26
CA TYR A 81 -18.53 -0.62 -5.17
C TYR A 81 -20.00 -0.88 -4.91
N GLN A 82 -20.64 -1.53 -5.87
CA GLN A 82 -22.05 -1.93 -5.80
C GLN A 82 -22.13 -3.43 -5.59
N TYR A 83 -22.81 -3.85 -4.52
CA TYR A 83 -23.06 -5.24 -4.19
C TYR A 83 -24.56 -5.53 -4.29
N PHE A 84 -24.94 -6.45 -5.14
CA PHE A 84 -26.31 -6.96 -5.27
C PHE A 84 -26.40 -8.28 -4.53
N LYS A 85 -27.19 -8.36 -3.49
CA LYS A 85 -27.17 -9.52 -2.58
C LYS A 85 -28.54 -10.09 -2.29
N THR A 86 -28.59 -11.39 -1.96
CA THR A 86 -29.69 -12.00 -1.24
C THR A 86 -29.63 -11.67 0.25
N SER A 87 -30.69 -11.95 1.01
CA SER A 87 -30.79 -11.58 2.42
C SER A 87 -31.50 -12.66 3.23
N HIS A 88 -30.92 -13.86 3.25
CA HIS A 88 -31.50 -15.02 3.96
C HIS A 88 -30.83 -15.28 5.31
N THR A 89 -29.56 -14.82 5.49
CA THR A 89 -28.79 -15.02 6.73
C THR A 89 -28.38 -13.67 7.35
N ALA A 90 -28.42 -13.59 8.68
CA ALA A 90 -28.11 -12.35 9.39
C ALA A 90 -26.60 -12.03 9.45
N ASP A 91 -25.72 -13.00 9.22
CA ASP A 91 -24.29 -12.92 9.43
C ASP A 91 -23.44 -12.97 8.13
N PHE A 92 -24.11 -12.91 6.97
CA PHE A 92 -23.42 -12.93 5.67
C PHE A 92 -22.50 -11.71 5.46
N LEU A 93 -22.95 -10.54 5.89
CA LEU A 93 -22.14 -9.33 5.89
C LEU A 93 -21.63 -9.05 7.30
N LYS A 94 -20.32 -9.02 7.49
CA LYS A 94 -19.67 -8.63 8.75
C LYS A 94 -19.51 -7.12 8.87
N ILE A 95 -20.56 -6.39 8.52
CA ILE A 95 -20.61 -4.92 8.58
C ILE A 95 -21.74 -4.48 9.49
N SER A 96 -21.58 -3.33 10.13
CA SER A 96 -22.59 -2.71 10.96
C SER A 96 -23.36 -1.67 10.14
N THR A 97 -24.67 -1.81 10.12
CA THR A 97 -25.58 -0.87 9.45
C THR A 97 -26.63 -0.36 10.43
N SER A 98 -27.27 0.75 10.11
CA SER A 98 -28.38 1.30 10.93
C SER A 98 -29.58 0.34 11.05
N LYS A 99 -29.72 -0.62 10.15
CA LYS A 99 -30.79 -1.62 10.11
C LYS A 99 -30.32 -3.04 10.52
N GLY A 100 -29.05 -3.23 10.92
CA GLY A 100 -28.44 -4.54 11.08
C GLY A 100 -28.18 -5.24 9.73
N ASN A 101 -28.02 -6.57 9.71
CA ASN A 101 -27.94 -7.36 8.46
C ASN A 101 -29.30 -7.67 7.85
N ALA A 102 -30.27 -6.77 8.01
CA ALA A 102 -31.66 -7.00 7.68
C ALA A 102 -31.90 -7.20 6.18
N GLN A 103 -32.98 -7.88 5.88
CA GLN A 103 -33.54 -8.01 4.53
C GLN A 103 -33.75 -6.62 3.91
N LEU A 104 -33.19 -6.42 2.72
CA LEU A 104 -33.45 -5.26 1.90
C LEU A 104 -34.77 -5.49 1.15
N GLY A 105 -35.72 -4.58 1.35
CA GLY A 105 -36.93 -4.54 0.54
C GLY A 105 -36.70 -3.90 -0.83
N ASN A 106 -37.67 -4.04 -1.74
CA ASN A 106 -37.63 -3.37 -3.02
C ASN A 106 -37.53 -1.85 -2.82
N GLY A 107 -36.58 -1.20 -3.48
CA GLY A 107 -36.31 0.23 -3.36
C GLY A 107 -35.57 0.63 -2.08
N GLU A 108 -35.06 -0.30 -1.28
CA GLU A 108 -34.17 -0.04 -0.15
C GLU A 108 -32.71 -0.36 -0.55
N CYS A 109 -31.77 0.42 -0.05
CA CYS A 109 -30.35 0.10 -0.17
C CYS A 109 -29.59 0.46 1.13
N ILE A 110 -28.47 -0.21 1.34
CA ILE A 110 -27.51 0.14 2.39
C ILE A 110 -26.32 0.80 1.68
N SER A 111 -26.02 2.06 2.00
CA SER A 111 -25.00 2.78 1.24
C SER A 111 -24.24 3.82 2.07
N THR A 112 -23.00 4.09 1.67
CA THR A 112 -22.20 5.23 2.15
C THR A 112 -22.62 6.56 1.50
N ILE A 113 -23.30 6.47 0.35
CA ILE A 113 -23.81 7.62 -0.44
C ILE A 113 -25.34 7.56 -0.50
N THR A 114 -25.96 8.54 -1.15
CA THR A 114 -27.41 8.59 -1.36
C THR A 114 -27.70 8.34 -2.85
N PRO A 115 -27.90 7.07 -3.29
CA PRO A 115 -28.34 6.78 -4.65
C PRO A 115 -29.77 7.33 -4.89
N ALA A 116 -30.01 7.84 -6.10
CA ALA A 116 -31.32 8.31 -6.47
C ALA A 116 -32.33 7.14 -6.56
N GLY A 117 -33.56 7.35 -6.09
CA GLY A 117 -34.63 6.37 -6.19
C GLY A 117 -34.65 5.27 -5.12
N TYR A 118 -33.75 5.31 -4.14
CA TYR A 118 -33.67 4.34 -3.05
C TYR A 118 -33.90 4.98 -1.68
N ASN A 119 -34.55 4.25 -0.79
CA ASN A 119 -34.56 4.56 0.64
C ASN A 119 -33.25 4.04 1.27
N VAL A 120 -32.38 4.97 1.67
CA VAL A 120 -30.99 4.67 2.03
C VAL A 120 -30.84 4.38 3.51
N HIS A 121 -30.44 3.18 3.86
CA HIS A 121 -29.93 2.82 5.17
C HIS A 121 -28.42 3.09 5.20
N ARG A 122 -28.02 4.06 6.02
CA ARG A 122 -26.62 4.53 6.02
C ARG A 122 -25.66 3.45 6.45
N LEU A 123 -24.69 3.17 5.60
CA LEU A 123 -23.55 2.32 5.90
C LEU A 123 -22.46 3.18 6.54
N ASN A 124 -22.08 2.85 7.76
CA ASN A 124 -21.02 3.54 8.49
C ASN A 124 -19.66 2.86 8.32
N ALA A 125 -19.39 2.31 7.14
CA ALA A 125 -18.04 2.00 6.73
C ALA A 125 -17.35 3.32 6.33
N SER A 126 -16.02 3.40 6.48
CA SER A 126 -15.31 4.64 6.19
C SER A 126 -15.50 5.06 4.72
N ALA A 127 -16.46 5.93 4.47
CA ALA A 127 -16.68 6.60 3.19
C ALA A 127 -15.52 7.53 2.78
N LEU A 128 -14.44 7.60 3.55
CA LEU A 128 -13.30 8.46 3.29
C LEU A 128 -12.59 8.11 1.99
N MET A 129 -12.62 6.82 1.57
CA MET A 129 -11.82 6.35 0.44
C MET A 129 -12.62 5.72 -0.69
N GLN A 130 -13.79 5.15 -0.39
CA GLN A 130 -14.56 4.35 -1.34
C GLN A 130 -16.04 4.54 -1.06
N ASP A 131 -16.83 4.58 -2.13
CA ASP A 131 -18.27 4.53 -2.02
C ASP A 131 -18.71 3.08 -2.11
N ILE A 132 -19.55 2.63 -1.17
CA ILE A 132 -20.04 1.25 -1.09
C ILE A 132 -21.56 1.27 -1.00
N SER A 133 -22.23 0.45 -1.79
CA SER A 133 -23.68 0.30 -1.77
C SER A 133 -24.07 -1.17 -1.87
N PHE A 134 -25.09 -1.58 -1.11
CA PHE A 134 -25.70 -2.88 -1.18
C PHE A 134 -27.16 -2.74 -1.62
N TYR A 135 -27.53 -3.48 -2.64
CA TYR A 135 -28.83 -3.52 -3.26
C TYR A 135 -29.44 -4.91 -3.15
N PRO A 136 -30.78 -5.08 -3.26
CA PRO A 136 -31.40 -6.39 -3.46
C PRO A 136 -30.86 -7.05 -4.73
N LEU A 137 -30.67 -8.38 -4.73
CA LEU A 137 -30.16 -9.13 -5.89
C LEU A 137 -30.99 -8.88 -7.16
N GLY A 138 -32.31 -8.76 -7.04
CA GLY A 138 -33.20 -8.52 -8.17
C GLY A 138 -32.96 -7.21 -8.92
N ASP A 139 -32.33 -6.21 -8.29
CA ASP A 139 -32.01 -4.93 -8.94
C ASP A 139 -30.82 -5.05 -9.91
N ALA A 140 -30.06 -6.16 -9.85
CA ALA A 140 -29.00 -6.46 -10.80
C ALA A 140 -29.53 -6.75 -12.23
N LYS A 141 -30.84 -6.95 -12.42
CA LYS A 141 -31.46 -7.22 -13.74
C LYS A 141 -31.19 -6.19 -14.82
N GLN A 142 -30.84 -4.97 -14.43
CA GLN A 142 -30.50 -3.86 -15.34
C GLN A 142 -29.12 -4.02 -15.97
N TYR A 143 -28.30 -4.93 -15.46
CA TYR A 143 -26.94 -5.15 -15.90
C TYR A 143 -26.77 -6.45 -16.67
N ASP A 144 -25.64 -6.57 -17.35
CA ASP A 144 -25.28 -7.84 -17.96
C ASP A 144 -24.92 -8.89 -16.90
N LEU A 145 -25.64 -10.00 -16.95
CA LEU A 145 -25.47 -11.14 -16.04
C LEU A 145 -24.95 -12.38 -16.76
N SER A 146 -24.57 -12.26 -18.06
CA SER A 146 -24.20 -13.39 -18.90
C SER A 146 -23.07 -14.23 -18.32
N ALA A 147 -22.14 -13.58 -17.58
CA ALA A 147 -21.07 -14.24 -16.86
C ALA A 147 -20.64 -13.41 -15.65
N ALA A 148 -21.53 -13.27 -14.69
CA ALA A 148 -21.29 -12.43 -13.53
C ALA A 148 -20.53 -13.18 -12.43
N THR A 149 -19.64 -12.46 -11.74
CA THR A 149 -18.88 -12.99 -10.59
C THR A 149 -19.66 -12.79 -9.30
N TYR A 150 -19.94 -13.88 -8.62
CA TYR A 150 -20.66 -13.90 -7.37
C TYR A 150 -19.76 -14.30 -6.22
N TYR A 151 -19.99 -13.72 -5.07
CA TYR A 151 -19.33 -14.04 -3.81
C TYR A 151 -20.23 -14.94 -2.96
N VAL A 152 -19.72 -16.07 -2.53
CA VAL A 152 -20.39 -17.03 -1.64
C VAL A 152 -19.51 -17.29 -0.42
N ARG A 153 -20.12 -17.64 0.71
CA ARG A 153 -19.37 -17.90 1.94
C ARG A 153 -18.46 -19.14 1.77
N MET A 154 -17.22 -19.05 2.25
CA MET A 154 -16.34 -20.21 2.34
C MET A 154 -16.99 -21.33 3.14
N GLY A 155 -16.92 -22.57 2.62
CA GLY A 155 -17.55 -23.75 3.20
C GLY A 155 -18.98 -24.01 2.74
N GLN A 156 -19.66 -23.07 2.09
CA GLN A 156 -20.98 -23.25 1.48
C GLN A 156 -20.95 -23.32 -0.05
N GLN A 157 -19.76 -23.10 -0.66
CA GLN A 157 -19.59 -23.04 -2.11
C GLN A 157 -20.00 -24.34 -2.82
N SER A 158 -19.66 -25.53 -2.28
CA SER A 158 -19.98 -26.79 -2.91
C SER A 158 -21.50 -27.00 -3.04
N SER A 159 -22.23 -26.73 -1.97
CA SER A 159 -23.68 -26.88 -1.97
C SER A 159 -24.38 -25.93 -2.94
N ILE A 160 -23.90 -24.70 -3.06
CA ILE A 160 -24.41 -23.70 -4.01
C ILE A 160 -24.08 -24.12 -5.45
N VAL A 161 -22.82 -24.48 -5.70
CA VAL A 161 -22.34 -24.90 -7.02
C VAL A 161 -23.13 -26.13 -7.50
N ASP A 162 -23.30 -27.15 -6.65
CA ASP A 162 -24.04 -28.37 -6.99
C ASP A 162 -25.51 -28.04 -7.31
N ALA A 163 -26.16 -27.23 -6.50
CA ALA A 163 -27.56 -26.87 -6.71
C ALA A 163 -27.78 -26.04 -7.98
N ILE A 164 -26.90 -25.08 -8.26
CA ILE A 164 -26.98 -24.25 -9.48
C ILE A 164 -26.64 -25.09 -10.72
N THR A 165 -25.69 -26.01 -10.63
CA THR A 165 -25.31 -26.89 -11.73
C THR A 165 -26.47 -27.87 -12.03
N GLN A 166 -27.23 -28.33 -11.03
CA GLN A 166 -28.43 -29.17 -11.22
C GLN A 166 -29.53 -28.44 -11.99
N LEU A 167 -29.59 -27.11 -11.94
CA LEU A 167 -30.47 -26.30 -12.78
C LEU A 167 -30.00 -26.20 -14.25
N GLY A 168 -28.83 -26.73 -14.57
CA GLY A 168 -28.27 -26.71 -15.92
C GLY A 168 -27.36 -25.49 -16.18
N TYR A 169 -27.01 -24.70 -15.17
CA TYR A 169 -26.10 -23.59 -15.30
C TYR A 169 -24.63 -24.04 -15.20
N VAL A 170 -23.75 -23.38 -15.95
CA VAL A 170 -22.31 -23.59 -15.83
C VAL A 170 -21.79 -22.73 -14.68
N VAL A 171 -21.10 -23.35 -13.75
CA VAL A 171 -20.53 -22.66 -12.57
C VAL A 171 -19.04 -22.94 -12.48
N THR A 172 -18.25 -21.88 -12.44
CA THR A 172 -16.80 -21.94 -12.25
C THR A 172 -16.41 -21.36 -10.90
N VAL A 173 -15.57 -22.06 -10.14
CA VAL A 173 -15.07 -21.59 -8.84
C VAL A 173 -13.71 -20.96 -9.04
N ASN A 174 -13.58 -19.69 -8.70
CA ASN A 174 -12.31 -18.95 -8.71
C ASN A 174 -11.79 -18.79 -7.29
N PRO A 175 -10.70 -19.46 -6.88
CA PRO A 175 -10.10 -19.23 -5.58
C PRO A 175 -9.49 -17.82 -5.54
N THR A 176 -10.11 -16.93 -4.80
CA THR A 176 -9.54 -15.59 -4.55
C THR A 176 -8.38 -15.71 -3.57
N SER A 177 -7.17 -15.37 -4.02
CA SER A 177 -6.04 -15.15 -3.12
C SER A 177 -6.15 -13.74 -2.54
N TYR A 178 -6.60 -13.65 -1.31
CA TYR A 178 -6.71 -12.37 -0.62
C TYR A 178 -5.36 -11.99 0.00
N ILE A 179 -4.74 -10.92 -0.47
CA ILE A 179 -3.55 -10.33 0.17
C ILE A 179 -4.06 -9.17 1.03
N SER A 180 -4.25 -9.42 2.34
CA SER A 180 -4.62 -8.35 3.25
C SER A 180 -3.45 -7.39 3.46
N GLY A 181 -3.59 -6.16 3.00
CA GLY A 181 -2.64 -5.07 3.22
C GLY A 181 -2.72 -4.50 4.64
N GLN A 182 -2.59 -5.34 5.68
CA GLN A 182 -2.57 -4.84 7.05
C GLN A 182 -1.25 -4.15 7.37
N PHE A 183 -1.36 -2.94 7.91
CA PHE A 183 -0.22 -2.16 8.39
C PHE A 183 0.45 -2.86 9.56
N SER A 184 1.70 -3.19 9.41
CA SER A 184 2.49 -3.77 10.49
C SER A 184 2.69 -2.74 11.61
N VAL A 185 1.98 -2.92 12.72
CA VAL A 185 2.17 -2.17 13.98
C VAL A 185 3.64 -2.16 14.41
N LEU A 186 4.39 -3.21 14.08
CA LEU A 186 5.82 -3.33 14.38
C LEU A 186 6.65 -2.23 13.69
N LEU A 187 6.36 -1.90 12.42
CA LEU A 187 7.12 -0.89 11.68
C LEU A 187 6.93 0.54 12.24
N PHE A 188 5.75 0.87 12.73
CA PHE A 188 5.42 2.21 13.21
C PHE A 188 5.67 2.40 14.71
N GLY A 189 5.41 1.36 15.49
CA GLY A 189 5.47 1.40 16.96
C GLY A 189 6.86 1.17 17.53
N PHE A 190 7.76 0.53 16.80
CA PHE A 190 9.03 0.06 17.35
C PHE A 190 9.95 1.18 17.87
N VAL A 191 10.10 2.27 17.08
CA VAL A 191 10.96 3.41 17.47
C VAL A 191 10.39 4.15 18.68
N PRO A 192 9.11 4.58 18.71
CA PRO A 192 8.50 5.20 19.89
C PRO A 192 8.50 4.28 21.11
N ALA A 193 8.27 2.96 20.93
CA ALA A 193 8.31 1.98 22.02
C ALA A 193 9.70 1.91 22.68
N PHE A 194 10.75 1.78 21.86
CA PHE A 194 12.12 1.82 22.37
C PHE A 194 12.43 3.12 23.11
N MET A 195 12.04 4.26 22.54
CA MET A 195 12.27 5.56 23.18
C MET A 195 11.54 5.68 24.52
N LEU A 196 10.33 5.12 24.64
CA LEU A 196 9.60 5.07 25.90
C LEU A 196 10.35 4.25 26.93
N VAL A 197 10.73 3.01 26.59
CA VAL A 197 11.48 2.11 27.49
C VAL A 197 12.81 2.73 27.91
N ALA A 198 13.58 3.30 26.97
CA ALA A 198 14.84 3.97 27.24
C ALA A 198 14.66 5.20 28.16
N SER A 199 13.60 5.99 27.92
CA SER A 199 13.30 7.18 28.75
C SER A 199 12.88 6.80 30.17
N MET A 200 12.15 5.69 30.34
CA MET A 200 11.79 5.13 31.67
C MET A 200 13.03 4.66 32.41
N ALA A 201 13.88 3.88 31.74
CA ALA A 201 15.14 3.41 32.35
C ALA A 201 16.03 4.57 32.79
N PHE A 202 16.16 5.58 31.92
CA PHE A 202 16.96 6.76 32.24
C PHE A 202 16.36 7.61 33.37
N TYR A 203 15.04 7.75 33.43
CA TYR A 203 14.36 8.45 34.51
C TYR A 203 14.70 7.82 35.87
N ILE A 204 14.64 6.50 35.99
CA ILE A 204 14.96 5.78 37.20
C ILE A 204 16.44 5.90 37.56
N LEU A 205 17.33 5.83 36.57
CA LEU A 205 18.76 6.04 36.82
C LEU A 205 19.07 7.47 37.30
N SER A 206 18.34 8.48 36.79
CA SER A 206 18.49 9.86 37.24
C SER A 206 18.04 10.06 38.69
N ASN A 207 17.09 9.24 39.17
CA ASN A 207 16.61 9.23 40.55
C ASN A 207 17.48 8.33 41.48
N GLY A 208 18.58 7.76 40.96
CA GLY A 208 19.38 6.76 41.67
C GLY A 208 19.84 7.17 43.07
N LYS A 209 20.25 8.44 43.26
CA LYS A 209 20.64 8.97 44.57
C LYS A 209 19.49 8.94 45.56
N LYS A 210 18.30 9.40 45.15
CA LYS A 210 17.07 9.36 45.93
C LYS A 210 16.67 7.92 46.30
N ASN A 211 16.77 7.01 45.34
CA ASN A 211 16.42 5.60 45.52
C ASN A 211 17.37 4.89 46.50
N VAL A 212 18.66 5.22 46.42
CA VAL A 212 19.65 4.67 47.34
C VAL A 212 19.46 5.22 48.75
N LEU A 213 19.18 6.51 48.93
CA LEU A 213 18.87 7.10 50.24
C LEU A 213 17.69 6.39 50.91
N LYS A 214 16.59 6.16 50.17
CA LYS A 214 15.44 5.39 50.67
C LYS A 214 15.83 3.97 51.09
N LYS A 215 16.66 3.28 50.31
CA LYS A 215 17.16 1.95 50.72
C LYS A 215 17.99 2.00 52.02
N MET A 216 18.74 3.08 52.24
CA MET A 216 19.47 3.28 53.49
C MET A 216 18.53 3.58 54.70
N GLU A 217 17.39 4.22 54.46
CA GLU A 217 16.33 4.44 55.43
C GLU A 217 15.52 3.17 55.73
N GLY A 218 15.87 2.02 55.09
CA GLY A 218 15.24 0.73 55.36
C GLY A 218 14.11 0.35 54.41
N TYR A 219 13.83 1.15 53.38
CA TYR A 219 12.85 0.78 52.36
C TYR A 219 13.35 -0.42 51.53
N THR A 220 12.47 -1.36 51.28
CA THR A 220 12.77 -2.48 50.40
C THR A 220 12.86 -2.03 48.94
N THR A 221 13.49 -2.82 48.09
CA THR A 221 13.54 -2.54 46.65
C THR A 221 12.13 -2.45 46.04
N HIS A 222 11.18 -3.24 46.58
CA HIS A 222 9.79 -3.21 46.18
C HIS A 222 9.12 -1.86 46.54
N ASP A 223 9.37 -1.33 47.73
CA ASP A 223 8.80 -0.03 48.13
C ASP A 223 9.32 1.11 47.27
N VAL A 224 10.63 1.10 46.95
CA VAL A 224 11.24 2.10 46.07
C VAL A 224 10.63 2.05 44.66
N LEU A 225 10.40 0.83 44.15
CA LEU A 225 9.75 0.65 42.84
C LEU A 225 8.30 1.09 42.89
N ALA A 226 7.56 0.72 43.92
CA ALA A 226 6.17 1.12 44.11
C ALA A 226 6.01 2.65 44.11
N ASP A 227 6.93 3.35 44.77
CA ASP A 227 6.93 4.83 44.78
C ASP A 227 7.23 5.45 43.40
N GLU A 228 8.17 4.87 42.67
CA GLU A 228 8.43 5.34 41.29
C GLU A 228 7.24 5.07 40.34
N VAL A 229 6.62 3.89 40.45
CA VAL A 229 5.39 3.56 39.71
C VAL A 229 4.27 4.52 40.09
N LYS A 230 4.00 4.75 41.37
CA LYS A 230 3.00 5.72 41.85
C LYS A 230 3.23 7.13 41.29
N SER A 231 4.50 7.50 41.04
CA SER A 231 4.83 8.84 40.51
C SER A 231 4.64 8.97 39.00
N ILE A 232 4.68 7.86 38.26
CA ILE A 232 4.59 7.81 36.77
C ILE A 232 3.19 7.42 36.33
N PHE A 233 2.58 6.45 36.99
CA PHE A 233 1.31 5.85 36.59
C PHE A 233 0.17 6.87 36.36
N PRO A 234 -0.05 7.87 37.25
CA PRO A 234 -1.12 8.84 37.09
C PRO A 234 -0.96 9.65 35.78
N ILE A 235 0.29 9.97 35.42
CA ILE A 235 0.60 10.73 34.21
C ILE A 235 0.24 9.87 32.97
N PHE A 236 0.64 8.60 32.98
CA PHE A 236 0.33 7.67 31.89
C PHE A 236 -1.17 7.41 31.78
N ALA A 237 -1.85 7.21 32.94
CA ALA A 237 -3.29 7.00 32.98
C ALA A 237 -4.07 8.20 32.42
N ILE A 238 -3.69 9.43 32.78
CA ILE A 238 -4.32 10.65 32.25
C ILE A 238 -4.08 10.78 30.75
N CYS A 239 -2.82 10.60 30.28
CA CYS A 239 -2.50 10.65 28.85
C CYS A 239 -3.26 9.56 28.07
N PHE A 240 -3.32 8.34 28.61
CA PHE A 240 -4.09 7.25 28.03
C PHE A 240 -5.57 7.62 27.89
N LEU A 241 -6.19 8.09 28.96
CA LEU A 241 -7.59 8.47 28.95
C LEU A 241 -7.88 9.59 27.92
N ILE A 242 -7.04 10.61 27.87
CA ILE A 242 -7.23 11.73 26.92
C ILE A 242 -7.15 11.22 25.47
N ILE A 243 -6.13 10.44 25.14
CA ILE A 243 -5.92 9.95 23.76
C ILE A 243 -7.03 8.96 23.37
N GLU A 244 -7.42 8.06 24.30
CA GLU A 244 -8.49 7.09 24.03
C GLU A 244 -9.85 7.80 23.84
N VAL A 245 -10.17 8.79 24.68
CA VAL A 245 -11.39 9.59 24.51
C VAL A 245 -11.39 10.31 23.16
N VAL A 246 -10.27 10.93 22.76
CA VAL A 246 -10.15 11.57 21.45
C VAL A 246 -10.30 10.53 20.32
N SER A 247 -9.63 9.37 20.43
CA SER A 247 -9.72 8.27 19.48
C SER A 247 -11.16 7.76 19.33
N LEU A 248 -11.87 7.59 20.47
CA LEU A 248 -13.26 7.14 20.47
C LEU A 248 -14.22 8.22 19.90
N ILE A 249 -13.98 9.51 20.15
CA ILE A 249 -14.75 10.59 19.55
C ILE A 249 -14.58 10.59 18.03
N VAL A 250 -13.36 10.47 17.55
CA VAL A 250 -13.06 10.38 16.11
C VAL A 250 -13.70 9.11 15.51
N ALA A 251 -13.56 7.97 16.18
CA ALA A 251 -14.17 6.73 15.74
C ALA A 251 -15.71 6.79 15.75
N ALA A 252 -16.32 7.42 16.76
CA ALA A 252 -17.76 7.61 16.82
C ALA A 252 -18.27 8.53 15.68
N ALA A 253 -17.51 9.56 15.33
CA ALA A 253 -17.84 10.43 14.21
C ALA A 253 -17.71 9.72 12.85
N LEU A 254 -16.69 8.88 12.69
CA LEU A 254 -16.41 8.18 11.43
C LEU A 254 -17.23 6.88 11.27
N TYR A 255 -17.42 6.11 12.34
CA TYR A 255 -17.93 4.74 12.26
C TYR A 255 -19.29 4.52 12.91
N GLN A 256 -19.82 5.51 13.64
CA GLN A 256 -21.14 5.48 14.28
C GLN A 256 -21.60 4.10 14.82
N THR A 257 -22.39 3.35 14.03
CA THR A 257 -22.91 2.03 14.45
C THR A 257 -21.85 0.92 14.52
N ALA A 258 -20.66 1.10 13.90
CA ALA A 258 -19.54 0.16 13.97
C ALA A 258 -18.59 0.44 15.14
N LEU A 259 -18.93 1.34 16.06
CA LEU A 259 -18.06 1.75 17.15
C LEU A 259 -17.63 0.57 18.04
N LEU A 260 -18.55 -0.35 18.36
CA LEU A 260 -18.23 -1.54 19.16
C LEU A 260 -17.20 -2.43 18.46
N GLN A 261 -17.35 -2.60 17.14
CA GLN A 261 -16.38 -3.39 16.35
C GLN A 261 -15.01 -2.70 16.31
N TYR A 262 -14.97 -1.38 16.20
CA TYR A 262 -13.73 -0.61 16.30
C TYR A 262 -13.04 -0.79 17.66
N ILE A 263 -13.80 -0.72 18.75
CA ILE A 263 -13.25 -0.94 20.12
C ILE A 263 -12.61 -2.33 20.21
N LEU A 264 -13.31 -3.38 19.78
CA LEU A 264 -12.77 -4.74 19.77
C LEU A 264 -11.52 -4.86 18.87
N PHE A 265 -11.52 -4.18 17.73
CA PHE A 265 -10.39 -4.17 16.81
C PHE A 265 -9.16 -3.42 17.37
N SER A 266 -9.36 -2.41 18.21
CA SER A 266 -8.27 -1.64 18.83
C SER A 266 -7.61 -2.33 20.02
N LEU A 267 -8.27 -3.32 20.66
CA LEU A 267 -7.77 -4.03 21.84
C LEU A 267 -6.36 -4.63 21.68
N PRO A 268 -5.98 -5.28 20.57
CA PRO A 268 -4.62 -5.77 20.37
C PRO A 268 -3.56 -4.68 20.43
N ASN A 269 -3.84 -3.48 19.88
CA ASN A 269 -2.92 -2.35 19.91
C ASN A 269 -2.76 -1.79 21.33
N ILE A 270 -3.84 -1.76 22.10
CA ILE A 270 -3.81 -1.40 23.53
C ILE A 270 -2.99 -2.44 24.33
N ALA A 271 -3.15 -3.73 24.02
CA ALA A 271 -2.35 -4.79 24.65
C ALA A 271 -0.86 -4.64 24.35
N VAL A 272 -0.48 -4.29 23.09
CA VAL A 272 0.91 -3.99 22.72
C VAL A 272 1.45 -2.81 23.52
N LEU A 273 0.68 -1.72 23.67
CA LEU A 273 1.07 -0.58 24.49
C LEU A 273 1.34 -0.98 25.95
N LEU A 274 0.41 -1.72 26.54
CA LEU A 274 0.56 -2.21 27.91
C LEU A 274 1.80 -3.10 28.08
N MET A 275 2.06 -3.98 27.11
CA MET A 275 3.26 -4.82 27.09
C MET A 275 4.54 -3.98 27.06
N VAL A 276 4.61 -2.94 26.24
CA VAL A 276 5.77 -2.04 26.15
C VAL A 276 5.98 -1.32 27.48
N VAL A 277 4.91 -0.81 28.10
CA VAL A 277 4.97 -0.15 29.42
C VAL A 277 5.45 -1.12 30.50
N LEU A 278 4.92 -2.35 30.53
CA LEU A 278 5.35 -3.40 31.47
C LEU A 278 6.83 -3.79 31.27
N CYS A 279 7.29 -3.92 30.03
CA CYS A 279 8.70 -4.14 29.72
C CYS A 279 9.58 -2.98 30.24
N GLY A 280 9.12 -1.74 30.06
CA GLY A 280 9.79 -0.56 30.59
C GLY A 280 9.91 -0.59 32.13
N PHE A 281 8.83 -0.95 32.83
CA PHE A 281 8.86 -1.12 34.29
C PHE A 281 9.72 -2.30 34.71
N GLY A 282 9.68 -3.43 34.01
CA GLY A 282 10.52 -4.60 34.29
C GLY A 282 12.02 -4.28 34.18
N LEU A 283 12.42 -3.62 33.06
CA LEU A 283 13.81 -3.15 32.92
C LEU A 283 14.20 -2.16 34.03
N SER A 284 13.30 -1.27 34.39
CA SER A 284 13.47 -0.31 35.45
C SER A 284 13.67 -0.98 36.79
N ALA A 285 12.91 -2.03 37.09
CA ALA A 285 13.06 -2.83 38.30
C ALA A 285 14.45 -3.50 38.36
N LEU A 286 14.90 -4.12 37.28
CA LEU A 286 16.24 -4.70 37.19
C LEU A 286 17.34 -3.67 37.45
N LEU A 287 17.18 -2.45 36.93
CA LEU A 287 18.14 -1.36 37.16
C LEU A 287 18.17 -0.92 38.61
N VAL A 288 17.01 -0.80 39.28
CA VAL A 288 16.95 -0.48 40.72
C VAL A 288 17.57 -1.59 41.59
N CYS A 289 17.36 -2.87 41.22
CA CYS A 289 17.98 -4.00 41.94
C CYS A 289 19.51 -3.98 41.81
N ARG A 290 20.07 -3.59 40.68
CA ARG A 290 21.52 -3.53 40.41
C ARG A 290 22.21 -2.25 40.86
N GLN A 291 21.49 -1.27 41.43
CA GLN A 291 22.08 -0.04 41.95
C GLN A 291 22.97 -0.29 43.15
N ASN A 292 24.28 0.00 42.98
CA ASN A 292 25.27 -0.16 44.01
C ASN A 292 25.29 1.08 44.93
N SER A 293 24.90 0.93 46.22
CA SER A 293 24.67 2.04 47.15
C SER A 293 25.91 2.93 47.34
N ALA A 294 27.09 2.32 47.41
CA ALA A 294 28.33 3.05 47.66
C ALA A 294 28.76 3.98 46.49
N GLU A 295 28.51 3.57 45.24
CA GLU A 295 28.87 4.36 44.06
C GLU A 295 27.89 5.51 43.84
N HIS A 296 26.60 5.28 44.04
CA HIS A 296 25.56 6.30 43.86
C HIS A 296 25.66 7.43 44.91
N ILE A 297 26.02 7.10 46.16
CA ILE A 297 26.24 8.11 47.21
C ILE A 297 27.44 8.99 46.87
N LYS A 298 28.52 8.40 46.30
CA LYS A 298 29.71 9.14 45.85
C LYS A 298 29.48 9.90 44.53
N GLY A 299 28.25 9.95 43.99
CA GLY A 299 27.90 10.57 42.75
C GLY A 299 28.51 9.89 41.50
N ARG A 300 29.09 8.69 41.68
CA ARG A 300 29.66 7.87 40.59
C ARG A 300 28.60 6.97 39.97
N VAL A 301 27.71 7.56 39.20
CA VAL A 301 26.81 6.76 38.33
C VAL A 301 27.63 6.25 37.14
N PRO A 302 27.45 5.01 36.65
CA PRO A 302 28.12 4.48 35.46
C PRO A 302 27.62 5.18 34.16
N ARG A 303 27.72 6.50 34.13
CA ARG A 303 27.17 7.40 33.10
C ARG A 303 27.77 7.14 31.72
N ARG A 304 29.06 6.71 31.68
CA ARG A 304 29.76 6.43 30.43
C ARG A 304 29.21 5.22 29.70
N GLY A 305 28.92 4.13 30.44
CA GLY A 305 28.34 2.92 29.84
C GLY A 305 26.95 3.17 29.29
N ILE A 306 26.11 3.91 30.01
CA ILE A 306 24.75 4.28 29.55
C ILE A 306 24.79 5.15 28.30
N TYR A 307 25.71 6.13 28.27
CA TYR A 307 25.89 6.99 27.13
C TYR A 307 26.34 6.18 25.87
N PHE A 308 27.30 5.27 26.05
CA PHE A 308 27.79 4.43 24.96
C PHE A 308 26.71 3.50 24.41
N THR A 309 25.98 2.81 25.28
CA THR A 309 24.87 1.94 24.85
C THR A 309 23.75 2.72 24.18
N THR A 310 23.46 3.95 24.64
CA THR A 310 22.48 4.83 23.99
C THR A 310 22.91 5.28 22.61
N ILE A 311 24.19 5.57 22.40
CA ILE A 311 24.72 5.94 21.09
C ILE A 311 24.68 4.75 20.13
N LEU A 312 25.06 3.57 20.59
CA LEU A 312 25.03 2.37 19.77
C LEU A 312 23.59 2.04 19.35
N ALA A 313 22.65 2.05 20.30
CA ALA A 313 21.25 1.86 19.99
C ALA A 313 20.72 2.94 19.04
N LYS A 314 21.09 4.21 19.24
CA LYS A 314 20.73 5.31 18.34
C LYS A 314 21.23 5.07 16.93
N GLY A 315 22.47 4.60 16.74
CA GLY A 315 23.03 4.30 15.42
C GLY A 315 22.18 3.25 14.68
N VAL A 316 21.78 2.18 15.36
CA VAL A 316 20.90 1.15 14.80
C VAL A 316 19.53 1.74 14.43
N PHE A 317 18.93 2.54 15.31
CA PHE A 317 17.62 3.15 15.04
C PHE A 317 17.65 4.20 13.93
N VAL A 318 18.68 5.04 13.89
CA VAL A 318 18.84 6.00 12.78
C VAL A 318 18.98 5.25 11.45
N GLY A 319 19.80 4.18 11.41
CA GLY A 319 19.91 3.32 10.23
C GLY A 319 18.56 2.74 9.82
N PHE A 320 17.83 2.16 10.76
CA PHE A 320 16.48 1.60 10.51
C PHE A 320 15.49 2.67 10.02
N ILE A 321 15.46 3.85 10.67
CA ILE A 321 14.57 4.95 10.28
C ILE A 321 14.89 5.43 8.86
N ILE A 322 16.16 5.66 8.53
CA ILE A 322 16.58 6.13 7.21
C ILE A 322 16.27 5.09 6.13
N PHE A 323 16.49 3.81 6.41
CA PHE A 323 16.12 2.72 5.52
C PHE A 323 14.60 2.70 5.25
N SER A 324 13.81 2.69 6.32
CA SER A 324 12.33 2.66 6.23
C SER A 324 11.79 3.92 5.55
N LEU A 325 12.36 5.10 5.84
CA LEU A 325 11.96 6.36 5.25
C LEU A 325 12.31 6.42 3.75
N SER A 326 13.45 5.87 3.34
CA SER A 326 13.82 5.77 1.93
C SER A 326 12.81 4.92 1.14
N ILE A 327 12.40 3.79 1.71
CA ILE A 327 11.37 2.93 1.11
C ILE A 327 10.02 3.65 1.06
N ALA A 328 9.61 4.29 2.17
CA ALA A 328 8.33 4.98 2.25
C ALA A 328 8.24 6.13 1.23
N ILE A 329 9.26 6.97 1.11
CA ILE A 329 9.31 8.08 0.13
C ILE A 329 9.25 7.53 -1.30
N ARG A 330 10.01 6.47 -1.60
CA ARG A 330 9.97 5.83 -2.92
C ARG A 330 8.54 5.35 -3.23
N ASN A 331 7.90 4.68 -2.30
CA ASN A 331 6.55 4.17 -2.49
C ASN A 331 5.52 5.29 -2.63
N VAL A 332 5.67 6.41 -1.91
CA VAL A 332 4.85 7.63 -2.11
C VAL A 332 5.00 8.14 -3.54
N THR A 333 6.23 8.23 -4.03
CA THR A 333 6.49 8.72 -5.39
C THR A 333 5.88 7.79 -6.44
N ILE A 334 6.10 6.48 -6.32
CA ILE A 334 5.52 5.48 -7.23
C ILE A 334 3.99 5.55 -7.19
N SER A 335 3.38 5.53 -5.99
CA SER A 335 1.93 5.58 -5.86
C SER A 335 1.31 6.85 -6.45
N TYR A 336 1.98 7.98 -6.30
CA TYR A 336 1.52 9.24 -6.87
C TYR A 336 1.56 9.21 -8.41
N HIS A 337 2.66 8.77 -8.99
CA HIS A 337 2.79 8.63 -10.45
C HIS A 337 1.80 7.61 -11.03
N THR A 338 1.68 6.43 -10.40
CA THR A 338 0.73 5.41 -10.83
C THR A 338 -0.72 5.92 -10.78
N MET A 339 -1.06 6.71 -9.76
CA MET A 339 -2.40 7.31 -9.65
C MET A 339 -2.66 8.32 -10.78
N GLN A 340 -1.71 9.22 -11.07
CA GLN A 340 -1.84 10.19 -12.16
C GLN A 340 -1.93 9.50 -13.53
N THR A 341 -1.07 8.51 -13.76
CA THR A 341 -1.05 7.70 -14.98
C THR A 341 -2.38 6.96 -15.17
N SER A 342 -2.89 6.32 -14.11
CA SER A 342 -4.16 5.60 -14.15
C SER A 342 -5.34 6.52 -14.47
N GLN A 343 -5.35 7.75 -13.93
CA GLN A 343 -6.40 8.72 -14.24
C GLN A 343 -6.36 9.13 -15.71
N PHE A 344 -5.18 9.43 -16.23
CA PHE A 344 -5.01 9.78 -17.67
C PHE A 344 -5.42 8.63 -18.58
N PHE A 345 -5.03 7.39 -18.26
CA PHE A 345 -5.39 6.23 -19.07
C PHE A 345 -6.88 5.93 -19.01
N ALA A 346 -7.52 6.02 -17.82
CA ALA A 346 -8.95 5.78 -17.69
C ALA A 346 -9.78 6.70 -18.59
N ASP A 347 -9.36 7.97 -18.74
CA ASP A 347 -10.03 8.92 -19.63
C ASP A 347 -9.83 8.57 -21.11
N LYS A 348 -8.62 8.11 -21.48
CA LYS A 348 -8.28 7.78 -22.87
C LYS A 348 -8.95 6.50 -23.38
N VAL A 349 -9.05 5.47 -22.53
CA VAL A 349 -9.64 4.17 -22.91
C VAL A 349 -11.11 4.05 -22.54
N SER A 350 -11.80 5.17 -22.37
CA SER A 350 -13.25 5.18 -22.16
C SER A 350 -13.98 4.52 -23.34
N GLY A 351 -14.84 3.54 -23.06
CA GLY A 351 -15.54 2.74 -24.08
C GLY A 351 -14.78 1.50 -24.56
N TYR A 352 -13.56 1.27 -24.11
CA TYR A 352 -12.83 0.04 -24.37
C TYR A 352 -13.06 -1.00 -23.27
N VAL A 353 -13.11 -2.29 -23.68
CA VAL A 353 -13.25 -3.44 -22.79
C VAL A 353 -12.10 -4.41 -23.00
N THR A 354 -11.74 -5.14 -21.94
CA THR A 354 -10.82 -6.29 -22.02
C THR A 354 -11.59 -7.58 -22.16
N VAL A 355 -10.91 -8.62 -22.64
CA VAL A 355 -11.44 -9.97 -22.82
C VAL A 355 -10.54 -10.92 -22.01
N PRO A 356 -10.73 -11.02 -20.69
CA PRO A 356 -9.89 -11.84 -19.83
C PRO A 356 -10.09 -13.33 -20.13
N VAL A 357 -9.01 -14.10 -19.98
CA VAL A 357 -8.99 -15.55 -20.23
C VAL A 357 -9.15 -16.30 -18.91
N ASN A 358 -10.18 -17.15 -18.81
CA ASN A 358 -10.35 -18.07 -17.71
C ASN A 358 -10.01 -19.51 -18.15
N THR A 359 -8.81 -19.96 -17.78
CA THR A 359 -8.29 -21.27 -18.20
C THR A 359 -8.75 -22.44 -17.34
N SER A 360 -9.51 -22.23 -16.28
CA SER A 360 -9.89 -23.28 -15.32
C SER A 360 -10.74 -24.41 -15.94
N ASN A 361 -11.43 -24.15 -17.04
CA ASN A 361 -12.35 -25.09 -17.68
C ASN A 361 -11.94 -25.55 -19.09
N ALA A 362 -10.77 -25.13 -19.61
CA ALA A 362 -10.42 -25.34 -21.00
C ALA A 362 -9.60 -26.62 -21.23
N SER A 363 -10.07 -27.45 -22.17
CA SER A 363 -9.17 -28.36 -22.88
C SER A 363 -8.28 -27.53 -23.80
N MET A 364 -6.98 -27.48 -23.56
CA MET A 364 -6.00 -26.64 -24.29
C MET A 364 -5.89 -26.93 -25.80
N GLN A 365 -6.53 -27.99 -26.30
CA GLN A 365 -6.26 -28.54 -27.64
C GLN A 365 -6.64 -27.62 -28.82
N ASN A 366 -7.62 -26.70 -28.65
CA ASN A 366 -8.05 -25.82 -29.75
C ASN A 366 -7.92 -24.32 -29.42
N LEU A 367 -7.43 -23.98 -28.21
CA LEU A 367 -7.40 -22.58 -27.79
C LEU A 367 -6.52 -21.69 -28.69
N ASN A 368 -5.41 -22.22 -29.22
CA ASN A 368 -4.53 -21.46 -30.10
C ASN A 368 -5.27 -21.00 -31.37
N GLU A 369 -5.96 -21.92 -32.06
CA GLU A 369 -6.72 -21.60 -33.27
C GLU A 369 -7.90 -20.69 -32.98
N ASN A 370 -8.62 -20.96 -31.88
CA ASN A 370 -9.76 -20.17 -31.46
C ASN A 370 -9.39 -18.71 -31.14
N TYR A 371 -8.30 -18.48 -30.42
CA TYR A 371 -7.86 -17.12 -30.11
C TYR A 371 -7.26 -16.40 -31.31
N LYS A 372 -6.63 -17.11 -32.25
CA LYS A 372 -6.22 -16.54 -33.53
C LYS A 372 -7.45 -16.09 -34.33
N ALA A 373 -8.46 -16.93 -34.47
CA ALA A 373 -9.73 -16.60 -35.11
C ALA A 373 -10.45 -15.42 -34.43
N PHE A 374 -10.43 -15.40 -33.09
CA PHE A 374 -10.99 -14.30 -32.32
C PHE A 374 -10.29 -12.97 -32.59
N TYR A 375 -8.97 -12.93 -32.61
CA TYR A 375 -8.22 -11.73 -32.94
C TYR A 375 -8.59 -11.22 -34.35
N SER A 376 -8.57 -12.10 -35.35
CA SER A 376 -8.95 -11.76 -36.76
C SER A 376 -10.38 -11.23 -36.87
N ALA A 377 -11.31 -11.82 -36.13
CA ALA A 377 -12.71 -11.39 -36.14
C ALA A 377 -12.95 -10.02 -35.44
N THR A 378 -12.07 -9.64 -34.50
CA THR A 378 -12.31 -8.48 -33.63
C THR A 378 -11.42 -7.28 -33.92
N VAL A 379 -10.19 -7.47 -34.41
CA VAL A 379 -9.19 -6.41 -34.58
C VAL A 379 -9.72 -5.25 -35.44
N ASN A 380 -10.37 -5.53 -36.56
CA ASN A 380 -10.91 -4.52 -37.45
C ASN A 380 -12.36 -4.13 -37.10
N ARG A 381 -13.17 -5.11 -36.65
CA ARG A 381 -14.60 -4.90 -36.37
C ARG A 381 -14.82 -3.99 -35.16
N TYR A 382 -14.01 -4.15 -34.12
CA TYR A 382 -14.11 -3.42 -32.85
C TYR A 382 -12.91 -2.50 -32.62
N ASN A 383 -12.17 -2.16 -33.66
CA ASN A 383 -10.96 -1.35 -33.56
C ASN A 383 -10.06 -1.80 -32.42
N GLY A 384 -9.75 -3.11 -32.43
CA GLY A 384 -8.99 -3.76 -31.34
C GLY A 384 -7.57 -3.21 -31.24
N ILE A 385 -7.21 -2.71 -30.07
CA ILE A 385 -5.89 -2.16 -29.77
C ILE A 385 -5.10 -3.18 -28.96
N LEU A 386 -3.89 -3.52 -29.43
CA LEU A 386 -2.94 -4.34 -28.72
C LEU A 386 -1.76 -3.48 -28.28
N VAL A 387 -1.45 -3.52 -26.97
CA VAL A 387 -0.25 -2.92 -26.40
C VAL A 387 0.25 -3.73 -25.20
N ASP A 388 1.34 -4.46 -25.38
CA ASP A 388 2.04 -5.17 -24.31
C ASP A 388 3.32 -4.41 -23.95
N ALA A 389 3.33 -3.83 -22.77
CA ALA A 389 4.44 -3.10 -22.17
C ALA A 389 4.97 -3.76 -20.89
N SER A 390 4.80 -5.08 -20.75
CA SER A 390 5.24 -5.83 -19.56
C SER A 390 6.73 -5.68 -19.25
N ASN A 391 7.57 -5.39 -20.24
CA ASN A 391 8.98 -5.09 -20.04
C ASN A 391 9.23 -3.83 -19.19
N TYR A 392 8.26 -2.95 -19.08
CA TYR A 392 8.34 -1.71 -18.33
C TYR A 392 7.60 -1.77 -16.98
N GLU A 393 7.04 -2.91 -16.60
CA GLU A 393 6.41 -3.08 -15.30
C GLU A 393 7.44 -3.10 -14.16
N TYR A 394 7.17 -2.34 -13.11
CA TYR A 394 8.04 -2.29 -11.94
C TYR A 394 7.97 -3.58 -11.13
N ASN A 395 9.12 -4.14 -10.84
CA ASN A 395 9.23 -5.16 -9.81
C ASN A 395 9.07 -4.49 -8.42
N LEU A 396 8.05 -4.90 -7.68
CA LEU A 396 7.73 -4.35 -6.36
C LEU A 396 8.84 -4.57 -5.32
N ILE A 397 9.70 -5.57 -5.52
CA ILE A 397 10.77 -5.92 -4.57
C ILE A 397 11.97 -5.01 -4.76
N ASN A 398 12.53 -4.95 -5.98
CA ASN A 398 13.76 -4.20 -6.26
C ASN A 398 13.50 -2.81 -6.88
N GLY A 399 12.27 -2.55 -7.35
CA GLY A 399 11.87 -1.29 -7.96
C GLY A 399 12.48 -1.05 -9.34
N ARG A 400 12.90 -2.11 -10.03
CA ARG A 400 13.42 -2.08 -11.40
C ARG A 400 12.45 -2.71 -12.37
N THR A 401 12.55 -2.32 -13.62
CA THR A 401 11.80 -2.92 -14.72
C THR A 401 12.66 -3.96 -15.44
N PRO A 402 12.07 -4.95 -16.14
CA PRO A 402 12.83 -5.81 -17.05
C PRO A 402 13.64 -5.02 -18.10
N ALA A 403 13.13 -3.88 -18.54
CA ALA A 403 13.84 -2.99 -19.45
C ALA A 403 15.17 -2.49 -18.84
N GLU A 404 15.14 -2.10 -17.56
CA GLU A 404 16.34 -1.64 -16.84
C GLU A 404 17.29 -2.78 -16.44
N GLU A 405 16.75 -3.94 -16.09
CA GLU A 405 17.52 -5.05 -15.57
C GLU A 405 18.15 -5.92 -16.67
N PHE A 406 17.41 -6.14 -17.76
CA PHE A 406 17.81 -7.03 -18.85
C PHE A 406 18.00 -6.33 -20.19
N GLY A 407 17.83 -5.01 -20.26
CA GLY A 407 17.92 -4.24 -21.50
C GLY A 407 16.81 -4.53 -22.51
N GLN A 408 15.66 -5.03 -22.03
CA GLN A 408 14.47 -5.31 -22.86
C GLN A 408 13.62 -4.07 -23.06
N THR A 409 14.10 -3.11 -23.81
CA THR A 409 13.48 -1.79 -23.99
C THR A 409 12.42 -1.77 -25.09
N SER A 410 11.59 -2.79 -25.21
CA SER A 410 10.55 -2.89 -26.27
C SER A 410 9.14 -3.00 -25.70
N ILE A 411 8.19 -2.52 -26.52
CA ILE A 411 6.76 -2.79 -26.38
C ILE A 411 6.28 -3.48 -27.65
N THR A 412 5.21 -4.29 -27.53
CA THR A 412 4.57 -4.91 -28.70
C THR A 412 3.20 -4.29 -28.90
N VAL A 413 2.92 -3.83 -30.13
CA VAL A 413 1.69 -3.17 -30.49
C VAL A 413 1.16 -3.71 -31.83
N ASN A 414 -0.12 -3.43 -32.16
CA ASN A 414 -0.67 -3.63 -33.48
C ASN A 414 -0.84 -2.29 -34.26
N ARG A 415 -1.28 -2.34 -35.50
CA ARG A 415 -1.51 -1.13 -36.33
C ARG A 415 -2.51 -0.16 -35.69
N ASN A 416 -3.61 -0.66 -35.13
CA ASN A 416 -4.65 0.17 -34.55
C ASN A 416 -4.11 1.01 -33.38
N TYR A 417 -3.07 0.53 -32.66
CA TYR A 417 -2.39 1.32 -31.65
C TYR A 417 -1.74 2.58 -32.25
N LEU A 418 -1.14 2.51 -33.43
CA LEU A 418 -0.49 3.67 -34.09
C LEU A 418 -1.49 4.73 -34.54
N ASP A 419 -2.73 4.33 -34.83
CA ASP A 419 -3.84 5.27 -35.10
C ASP A 419 -4.36 5.89 -33.80
N PHE A 420 -4.45 5.09 -32.74
CA PHE A 420 -4.90 5.52 -31.42
C PHE A 420 -3.87 6.40 -30.71
N ASN A 421 -2.59 6.09 -30.87
CA ASN A 421 -1.44 6.80 -30.31
C ASN A 421 -0.44 7.13 -31.44
N PRO A 422 -0.65 8.24 -32.20
CA PRO A 422 0.16 8.58 -33.33
C PRO A 422 1.64 8.71 -33.01
N ILE A 423 2.49 8.03 -33.79
CA ILE A 423 3.95 8.08 -33.70
C ILE A 423 4.47 8.77 -34.98
N TYR A 424 5.36 9.73 -34.78
CA TYR A 424 5.92 10.53 -35.88
C TYR A 424 7.35 10.10 -36.18
N GLY A 425 7.61 9.89 -37.46
CA GLY A 425 8.94 9.60 -37.94
C GLY A 425 9.92 10.77 -37.84
N THR A 426 11.16 10.57 -38.25
CA THR A 426 12.20 11.61 -38.26
C THR A 426 11.94 12.76 -39.20
N ASP A 427 11.03 12.56 -40.18
CA ASP A 427 10.55 13.56 -41.11
C ASP A 427 9.38 14.41 -40.57
N GLY A 428 8.96 14.16 -39.34
CA GLY A 428 7.85 14.83 -38.66
C GLY A 428 6.46 14.41 -39.18
N LYS A 429 6.38 13.38 -40.04
CA LYS A 429 5.11 12.83 -40.50
C LYS A 429 4.73 11.64 -39.64
N GLN A 430 3.42 11.45 -39.44
CA GLN A 430 2.90 10.25 -38.78
C GLN A 430 3.31 9.00 -39.55
N ILE A 431 3.81 7.99 -38.88
CA ILE A 431 4.11 6.69 -39.45
C ILE A 431 2.77 6.07 -39.89
N SER A 432 2.66 5.80 -41.20
CA SER A 432 1.44 5.33 -41.82
C SER A 432 1.60 3.90 -42.37
N ASP A 433 0.50 3.30 -42.76
CA ASP A 433 0.45 1.96 -43.35
C ASP A 433 1.38 1.76 -44.56
N THR A 434 1.69 2.83 -45.31
CA THR A 434 2.60 2.76 -46.47
C THR A 434 4.05 2.48 -46.08
N GLN A 435 4.45 2.71 -44.85
CA GLN A 435 5.81 2.46 -44.31
C GLN A 435 5.89 1.09 -43.63
N LEU A 436 4.76 0.50 -43.25
CA LEU A 436 4.68 -0.80 -42.62
C LEU A 436 4.73 -1.92 -43.67
N SER A 437 5.61 -2.88 -43.48
CA SER A 437 5.69 -4.07 -44.33
C SER A 437 4.65 -5.10 -43.86
N VAL A 438 4.00 -5.76 -44.81
CA VAL A 438 3.10 -6.89 -44.54
C VAL A 438 3.89 -8.21 -44.42
N THR A 439 5.05 -8.29 -45.08
CA THR A 439 5.86 -9.51 -45.16
C THR A 439 6.97 -9.58 -44.12
N ASP A 440 7.53 -8.42 -43.76
CA ASP A 440 8.63 -8.33 -42.81
C ASP A 440 8.10 -7.81 -41.46
N PHE A 441 8.81 -8.14 -40.38
CA PHE A 441 8.43 -7.72 -39.03
C PHE A 441 8.78 -6.24 -38.81
N ASN A 442 7.80 -5.40 -38.51
CA ASN A 442 7.99 -3.97 -38.35
C ASN A 442 8.57 -3.59 -36.98
N VAL A 443 9.70 -2.90 -37.01
CA VAL A 443 10.42 -2.42 -35.79
C VAL A 443 10.58 -0.91 -35.89
N LEU A 444 9.82 -0.14 -35.10
CA LEU A 444 10.04 1.29 -34.97
C LEU A 444 11.18 1.49 -33.97
N LEU A 445 12.29 2.01 -34.45
CA LEU A 445 13.53 2.17 -33.68
C LEU A 445 13.77 3.65 -33.40
N PRO A 446 13.88 4.09 -32.13
CA PRO A 446 14.22 5.46 -31.85
C PRO A 446 15.65 5.77 -32.35
N VAL A 447 15.85 6.98 -32.87
CA VAL A 447 17.15 7.40 -33.44
C VAL A 447 18.30 7.23 -32.43
N SER A 448 18.02 7.45 -31.15
CA SER A 448 18.99 7.26 -30.05
C SER A 448 19.51 5.83 -29.94
N LYS A 449 18.75 4.84 -30.43
CA LYS A 449 19.06 3.40 -30.39
C LYS A 449 19.43 2.80 -31.74
N GLU A 450 19.80 3.63 -32.70
CA GLU A 450 20.18 3.15 -34.05
C GLU A 450 21.31 2.12 -34.02
N GLY A 451 22.24 2.23 -33.06
CA GLY A 451 23.30 1.27 -32.84
C GLY A 451 22.86 -0.14 -32.38
N GLU A 452 21.59 -0.31 -31.98
CA GLU A 452 21.04 -1.59 -31.55
C GLU A 452 20.35 -2.39 -32.66
N LYS A 453 20.42 -1.95 -33.92
CA LYS A 453 19.76 -2.61 -35.07
C LYS A 453 20.12 -4.11 -35.19
N GLU A 454 21.38 -4.47 -35.00
CA GLU A 454 21.82 -5.86 -35.12
C GLU A 454 21.18 -6.74 -34.04
N LYS A 455 21.13 -6.25 -32.80
CA LYS A 455 20.45 -6.91 -31.67
C LYS A 455 18.98 -7.20 -31.98
N TRP A 456 18.27 -6.21 -32.50
CA TRP A 456 16.85 -6.34 -32.81
C TRP A 456 16.60 -7.18 -34.06
N CYS A 457 17.53 -7.20 -35.04
CA CYS A 457 17.49 -8.11 -36.17
C CYS A 457 17.60 -9.56 -35.70
N GLU A 458 18.56 -9.87 -34.84
CA GLU A 458 18.75 -11.21 -34.27
C GLU A 458 17.54 -11.62 -33.42
N PHE A 459 16.98 -10.71 -32.61
CA PHE A 459 15.79 -10.96 -31.82
C PHE A 459 14.59 -11.33 -32.69
N VAL A 460 14.28 -10.54 -33.72
CA VAL A 460 13.16 -10.78 -34.64
C VAL A 460 13.34 -12.11 -35.39
N GLN A 461 14.54 -12.37 -35.86
CA GLN A 461 14.85 -13.63 -36.55
C GLN A 461 14.68 -14.85 -35.63
N THR A 462 15.10 -14.73 -34.35
CA THR A 462 15.03 -15.83 -33.39
C THR A 462 13.61 -16.06 -32.90
N ALA A 463 12.89 -14.98 -32.57
CA ALA A 463 11.57 -15.05 -31.96
C ALA A 463 10.43 -15.31 -32.97
N TYR A 464 10.54 -14.74 -34.17
CA TYR A 464 9.47 -14.76 -35.19
C TYR A 464 9.89 -15.43 -36.49
N GLY A 465 11.16 -15.75 -36.71
CA GLY A 465 11.66 -16.35 -37.97
C GLY A 465 11.61 -15.43 -39.16
N MET A 466 11.47 -14.12 -38.97
CA MET A 466 11.21 -13.12 -39.99
C MET A 466 12.36 -12.11 -40.16
N LYS A 467 12.38 -11.40 -41.26
CA LYS A 467 13.26 -10.23 -41.42
C LYS A 467 12.66 -9.01 -40.76
N ALA A 468 13.51 -8.15 -40.19
CA ALA A 468 13.08 -6.91 -39.57
C ALA A 468 13.04 -5.75 -40.59
N ASN A 469 11.90 -5.06 -40.68
CA ASN A 469 11.74 -3.78 -41.38
C ASN A 469 11.91 -2.65 -40.34
N PHE A 470 13.03 -1.92 -40.38
CA PHE A 470 13.32 -0.85 -39.48
C PHE A 470 12.79 0.50 -39.94
N ILE A 471 11.96 1.13 -39.10
CA ILE A 471 11.40 2.45 -39.33
C ILE A 471 11.94 3.37 -38.23
N PRO A 472 12.79 4.36 -38.55
CA PRO A 472 13.31 5.29 -37.56
C PRO A 472 12.25 6.29 -37.11
N TYR A 473 12.18 6.56 -35.80
CA TYR A 473 11.31 7.57 -35.24
C TYR A 473 12.03 8.48 -34.26
N ASP A 474 11.53 9.70 -34.06
CA ASP A 474 12.08 10.66 -33.11
C ASP A 474 11.55 10.33 -31.69
N GLY A 475 12.36 9.61 -30.90
CA GLY A 475 11.98 9.18 -29.56
C GLY A 475 11.72 10.36 -28.62
N SER A 476 12.45 11.47 -28.76
CA SER A 476 12.36 12.61 -27.84
C SER A 476 11.08 13.43 -28.01
N ASN A 477 10.50 13.47 -29.22
CA ASN A 477 9.30 14.24 -29.53
C ASN A 477 8.01 13.39 -29.52
N ASN A 478 8.12 12.06 -29.41
CA ASN A 478 6.99 11.17 -29.37
C ASN A 478 6.68 10.70 -27.93
N LYS A 479 5.41 10.77 -27.53
CA LYS A 479 4.93 10.19 -26.28
C LYS A 479 4.30 8.82 -26.57
N VAL A 480 4.99 7.77 -26.17
CA VAL A 480 4.54 6.39 -26.32
C VAL A 480 3.92 5.92 -25.01
N TYR A 481 2.62 5.62 -25.03
CA TYR A 481 1.88 5.20 -23.83
C TYR A 481 1.67 3.70 -23.79
N SER A 482 1.87 3.14 -22.61
CA SER A 482 1.71 1.71 -22.35
C SER A 482 0.27 1.27 -22.11
N TYR A 483 -0.60 2.18 -21.71
CA TYR A 483 -1.94 1.88 -21.18
C TYR A 483 -1.93 0.80 -20.08
N ASN A 484 -0.84 0.74 -19.34
CA ASN A 484 -0.65 -0.10 -18.17
C ASN A 484 -0.20 0.78 -17.00
N ALA A 485 -0.99 0.82 -15.93
CA ALA A 485 -0.74 1.70 -14.77
C ALA A 485 0.56 1.40 -14.01
N ASN A 486 1.10 0.18 -14.18
CA ASN A 486 2.31 -0.26 -13.49
C ASN A 486 3.60 0.04 -14.27
N THR A 487 3.49 0.76 -15.39
CA THR A 487 4.63 1.11 -16.24
C THR A 487 4.85 2.61 -16.27
N GLY A 488 6.06 3.02 -16.56
CA GLY A 488 6.41 4.40 -16.88
C GLY A 488 6.42 5.35 -15.68
N THR A 489 7.51 6.07 -15.55
CA THR A 489 7.68 7.20 -14.61
C THR A 489 7.59 8.55 -15.31
N GLY A 490 7.42 8.54 -16.64
CA GLY A 490 7.36 9.72 -17.46
C GLY A 490 6.06 10.52 -17.30
N ASP A 491 5.92 11.56 -18.09
CA ASP A 491 4.74 12.41 -18.13
C ASP A 491 3.49 11.57 -18.49
N HIS A 492 2.60 11.42 -17.54
CA HIS A 492 1.39 10.59 -17.61
C HIS A 492 1.63 9.13 -18.04
N GLY A 493 2.75 8.51 -17.62
CA GLY A 493 3.08 7.13 -17.95
C GLY A 493 3.62 6.92 -19.36
N ALA A 494 4.11 7.97 -20.01
CA ALA A 494 4.86 7.85 -21.25
C ALA A 494 6.16 7.06 -21.01
N LEU A 495 6.45 6.15 -21.92
CA LEU A 495 7.68 5.36 -21.91
C LEU A 495 8.82 6.16 -22.55
N ASP A 496 10.03 5.98 -22.01
CA ASP A 496 11.22 6.65 -22.49
C ASP A 496 11.81 5.91 -23.70
N GLU A 497 11.61 6.48 -24.88
CA GLU A 497 12.15 6.01 -26.16
C GLU A 497 12.11 4.47 -26.34
N PRO A 498 10.93 3.83 -26.23
CA PRO A 498 10.85 2.38 -26.38
C PRO A 498 11.07 1.95 -27.82
N VAL A 499 11.64 0.77 -28.02
CA VAL A 499 11.57 0.09 -29.32
C VAL A 499 10.15 -0.44 -29.49
N ILE A 500 9.47 -0.10 -30.59
CA ILE A 500 8.09 -0.49 -30.82
C ILE A 500 8.05 -1.62 -31.86
N LEU A 501 7.64 -2.79 -31.40
CA LEU A 501 7.45 -3.98 -32.23
C LEU A 501 6.02 -3.98 -32.73
N VAL A 502 5.82 -3.71 -34.03
CA VAL A 502 4.48 -3.69 -34.62
C VAL A 502 4.19 -5.05 -35.23
N ILE A 503 3.24 -5.76 -34.64
CA ILE A 503 2.85 -7.10 -35.06
C ILE A 503 1.62 -7.03 -35.99
N GLU A 504 1.70 -7.75 -37.09
CA GLU A 504 0.61 -7.86 -38.04
C GLU A 504 -0.29 -9.06 -37.72
N GLU A 505 -1.52 -9.05 -38.25
CA GLU A 505 -2.49 -10.10 -37.96
C GLU A 505 -1.97 -11.48 -38.39
N GLU A 506 -1.34 -11.59 -39.55
CA GLU A 506 -0.81 -12.84 -40.11
C GLU A 506 0.36 -13.41 -39.30
N GLN A 507 1.06 -12.54 -38.57
CA GLN A 507 2.25 -12.89 -37.75
C GLN A 507 1.87 -13.36 -36.35
N LEU A 508 0.60 -13.18 -35.94
CA LEU A 508 0.17 -13.41 -34.58
C LEU A 508 -0.36 -14.83 -34.41
N GLU A 509 0.34 -15.61 -33.57
CA GLU A 509 -0.12 -16.91 -33.11
C GLU A 509 -1.11 -16.76 -31.95
N GLY A 510 -2.14 -17.63 -31.89
CA GLY A 510 -3.18 -17.53 -30.86
C GLY A 510 -2.65 -17.63 -29.42
N ILE A 511 -1.52 -18.32 -29.20
CA ILE A 511 -0.90 -18.39 -27.88
C ILE A 511 -0.45 -17.01 -27.38
N PHE A 512 0.00 -16.13 -28.27
CA PHE A 512 0.31 -14.75 -27.93
C PHE A 512 -0.95 -13.95 -27.65
N VAL A 513 -2.03 -14.17 -28.43
CA VAL A 513 -3.33 -13.53 -28.17
C VAL A 513 -3.86 -13.92 -26.80
N ILE A 514 -3.77 -15.20 -26.40
CA ILE A 514 -4.12 -15.67 -25.06
C ILE A 514 -3.32 -14.91 -24.01
N SER A 515 -2.01 -14.78 -24.22
CA SER A 515 -1.13 -14.04 -23.30
C SER A 515 -1.55 -12.55 -23.20
N TYR A 516 -1.82 -11.90 -24.31
CA TYR A 516 -2.24 -10.48 -24.33
C TYR A 516 -3.61 -10.27 -23.70
N CYS A 517 -4.57 -11.15 -23.96
CA CYS A 517 -5.87 -11.12 -23.30
C CYS A 517 -5.75 -11.35 -21.79
N SER A 518 -4.93 -12.32 -21.36
CA SER A 518 -4.70 -12.63 -19.94
C SER A 518 -4.04 -11.48 -19.16
N LYS A 519 -3.19 -10.70 -19.84
CA LYS A 519 -2.53 -9.51 -19.27
C LYS A 519 -3.40 -8.26 -19.34
N GLY A 520 -4.56 -8.31 -20.03
CA GLY A 520 -5.36 -7.14 -20.33
C GLY A 520 -4.68 -6.18 -21.31
N ALA A 521 -3.79 -6.68 -22.18
CA ALA A 521 -3.04 -5.91 -23.17
C ALA A 521 -3.75 -5.79 -24.53
N TYR A 522 -4.90 -6.43 -24.70
CA TYR A 522 -5.75 -6.34 -25.87
C TYR A 522 -7.12 -5.77 -25.49
N PHE A 523 -7.50 -4.63 -26.10
CA PHE A 523 -8.73 -3.88 -25.80
C PHE A 523 -9.60 -3.79 -27.03
N LEU A 524 -10.91 -3.92 -26.86
CA LEU A 524 -11.91 -3.77 -27.90
C LEU A 524 -12.78 -2.54 -27.66
N ASN A 525 -13.00 -1.72 -28.66
CA ASN A 525 -13.90 -0.57 -28.58
C ASN A 525 -15.35 -1.03 -28.70
N VAL A 526 -16.01 -1.16 -27.57
CA VAL A 526 -17.42 -1.56 -27.45
C VAL A 526 -18.12 -0.59 -26.50
N PRO A 527 -18.54 0.58 -26.98
CA PRO A 527 -19.06 1.67 -26.16
C PRO A 527 -20.53 1.45 -25.74
N THR A 528 -20.85 0.23 -25.28
CA THR A 528 -22.18 -0.15 -24.80
C THR A 528 -22.14 -0.54 -23.33
N GLU A 529 -23.26 -0.34 -22.61
CA GLU A 529 -23.36 -0.77 -21.20
C GLU A 529 -23.30 -2.30 -21.06
N ASN A 530 -23.61 -3.04 -22.13
CA ASN A 530 -23.62 -4.50 -22.18
C ASN A 530 -22.67 -5.03 -23.25
N ALA A 531 -21.38 -4.76 -23.08
CA ALA A 531 -20.34 -5.15 -24.03
C ALA A 531 -20.24 -6.67 -24.23
N TYR A 532 -20.48 -7.44 -23.17
CA TYR A 532 -20.46 -8.92 -23.27
C TYR A 532 -21.55 -9.44 -24.22
N ALA A 533 -22.77 -8.95 -24.09
CA ALA A 533 -23.88 -9.38 -24.98
C ALA A 533 -23.62 -9.01 -26.44
N GLU A 534 -22.95 -7.88 -26.71
CA GLU A 534 -22.55 -7.48 -28.05
C GLU A 534 -21.43 -8.38 -28.62
N LEU A 535 -20.48 -8.76 -27.78
CA LEU A 535 -19.37 -9.64 -28.16
C LEU A 535 -19.74 -11.12 -28.21
N LEU A 536 -20.79 -11.54 -27.48
CA LEU A 536 -21.17 -12.95 -27.32
C LEU A 536 -21.30 -13.73 -28.63
N PRO A 537 -21.93 -13.22 -29.71
CA PRO A 537 -21.95 -13.92 -30.99
C PRO A 537 -20.54 -14.23 -31.53
N THR A 538 -19.62 -13.26 -31.46
CA THR A 538 -18.24 -13.42 -31.91
C THR A 538 -17.46 -14.39 -31.04
N LEU A 539 -17.67 -14.37 -29.69
CA LEU A 539 -17.07 -15.30 -28.74
C LEU A 539 -17.54 -16.75 -29.02
N GLN A 540 -18.81 -16.92 -29.38
CA GLN A 540 -19.38 -18.23 -29.73
C GLN A 540 -18.86 -18.73 -31.10
N GLU A 541 -18.84 -17.89 -32.12
CA GLU A 541 -18.31 -18.22 -33.45
C GLU A 541 -16.85 -18.65 -33.41
N THR A 542 -16.04 -18.01 -32.56
CA THR A 542 -14.61 -18.29 -32.42
C THR A 542 -14.32 -19.36 -31.35
N GLY A 543 -15.33 -19.87 -30.66
CA GLY A 543 -15.20 -20.95 -29.71
C GLY A 543 -14.51 -20.58 -28.38
N ILE A 544 -14.42 -19.29 -28.04
CA ILE A 544 -13.81 -18.82 -26.78
C ILE A 544 -14.84 -18.41 -25.72
N ALA A 545 -16.15 -18.53 -26.01
CA ALA A 545 -17.20 -18.16 -25.04
C ALA A 545 -17.11 -18.93 -23.70
N SER A 546 -16.60 -20.18 -23.72
CA SER A 546 -16.43 -21.00 -22.52
C SER A 546 -15.27 -20.56 -21.61
N VAL A 547 -14.34 -19.77 -22.14
CA VAL A 547 -13.14 -19.29 -21.41
C VAL A 547 -13.13 -17.77 -21.22
N THR A 548 -14.10 -17.07 -21.81
CA THR A 548 -14.30 -15.63 -21.62
C THR A 548 -15.65 -15.41 -20.96
N LEU A 549 -15.62 -15.20 -19.66
CA LEU A 549 -16.82 -15.14 -18.84
C LEU A 549 -17.32 -13.71 -18.59
N GLU A 550 -16.49 -12.72 -18.83
CA GLU A 550 -16.81 -11.30 -18.64
C GLU A 550 -15.98 -10.42 -19.60
N THR A 551 -16.46 -9.22 -19.85
CA THR A 551 -15.72 -8.21 -20.62
C THR A 551 -15.72 -6.88 -19.86
N PRO A 552 -14.89 -6.79 -18.80
CA PRO A 552 -14.87 -5.61 -17.97
C PRO A 552 -14.34 -4.39 -18.74
N PRO A 553 -14.90 -3.19 -18.48
CA PRO A 553 -14.36 -1.95 -19.02
C PRO A 553 -12.90 -1.76 -18.58
N VAL A 554 -12.01 -1.42 -19.53
CA VAL A 554 -10.58 -1.15 -19.22
C VAL A 554 -10.45 -0.06 -18.16
N ALA A 555 -11.27 0.98 -18.25
CA ALA A 555 -11.27 2.07 -17.26
C ALA A 555 -11.53 1.61 -15.83
N SER A 556 -12.29 0.52 -15.60
CA SER A 556 -12.59 0.05 -14.24
C SER A 556 -11.35 -0.44 -13.49
N SER A 557 -10.41 -1.09 -14.19
CA SER A 557 -9.16 -1.56 -13.59
C SER A 557 -8.26 -0.38 -13.15
N PHE A 558 -8.24 0.70 -13.95
CA PHE A 558 -7.53 1.92 -13.58
C PHE A 558 -8.14 2.61 -12.36
N LEU A 559 -9.47 2.59 -12.22
CA LEU A 559 -10.15 3.18 -11.08
C LEU A 559 -9.89 2.40 -9.79
N GLU A 560 -9.87 1.08 -9.85
CA GLU A 560 -9.45 0.25 -8.71
C GLU A 560 -7.99 0.55 -8.32
N THR A 561 -7.10 0.68 -9.30
CA THR A 561 -5.71 1.08 -9.10
C THR A 561 -5.61 2.47 -8.44
N ILE A 562 -6.35 3.46 -8.92
CA ILE A 562 -6.37 4.82 -8.33
C ILE A 562 -6.75 4.76 -6.85
N ASN A 563 -7.79 3.99 -6.49
CA ASN A 563 -8.20 3.88 -5.10
C ASN A 563 -7.17 3.17 -4.23
N HIS A 564 -6.60 2.08 -4.74
CA HIS A 564 -5.51 1.37 -4.05
C HIS A 564 -4.31 2.30 -3.84
N GLN A 565 -3.89 3.05 -4.85
CA GLN A 565 -2.76 3.98 -4.75
C GLN A 565 -3.04 5.16 -3.81
N ARG A 566 -4.27 5.69 -3.75
CA ARG A 566 -4.67 6.68 -2.73
C ARG A 566 -4.48 6.14 -1.32
N GLN A 567 -4.87 4.89 -1.08
CA GLN A 567 -4.67 4.23 0.21
C GLN A 567 -3.19 4.12 0.54
N MET A 568 -2.37 3.68 -0.42
CA MET A 568 -0.92 3.56 -0.24
C MET A 568 -0.23 4.91 0.00
N LEU A 569 -0.66 5.98 -0.69
CA LEU A 569 -0.18 7.35 -0.45
C LEU A 569 -0.41 7.81 0.99
N LEU A 570 -1.61 7.59 1.51
CA LEU A 570 -1.93 7.94 2.89
C LEU A 570 -1.11 7.13 3.88
N LEU A 571 -0.93 5.85 3.59
CA LEU A 571 -0.10 4.95 4.38
C LEU A 571 1.35 5.42 4.46
N TYR A 572 2.02 5.42 3.34
CA TYR A 572 3.45 5.74 3.29
C TYR A 572 3.71 7.19 3.68
N GLY A 573 2.78 8.10 3.37
CA GLY A 573 2.83 9.48 3.83
C GLY A 573 2.77 9.58 5.35
N THR A 574 1.82 8.90 5.98
CA THR A 574 1.68 8.86 7.46
C THR A 574 2.90 8.20 8.10
N GLN A 575 3.39 7.10 7.51
CA GLN A 575 4.61 6.43 7.95
C GLN A 575 5.81 7.38 7.92
N SER A 576 5.99 8.11 6.84
CA SER A 576 7.10 9.06 6.69
C SER A 576 7.06 10.14 7.77
N VAL A 577 5.88 10.70 8.06
CA VAL A 577 5.71 11.71 9.11
C VAL A 577 6.05 11.13 10.49
N VAL A 578 5.57 9.94 10.82
CA VAL A 578 5.84 9.28 12.11
C VAL A 578 7.34 9.01 12.27
N LEU A 579 7.99 8.49 11.24
CA LEU A 579 9.43 8.20 11.27
C LEU A 579 10.27 9.48 11.42
N LEU A 580 9.89 10.58 10.75
CA LEU A 580 10.55 11.89 10.90
C LEU A 580 10.41 12.44 12.32
N ILE A 581 9.21 12.36 12.90
CA ILE A 581 8.97 12.76 14.29
C ILE A 581 9.82 11.90 15.23
N GLY A 582 9.84 10.58 15.01
CA GLY A 582 10.67 9.64 15.79
C GLY A 582 12.16 9.98 15.71
N LEU A 583 12.68 10.27 14.52
CA LEU A 583 14.07 10.69 14.31
C LEU A 583 14.39 11.96 15.10
N PHE A 584 13.54 12.98 14.97
CA PHE A 584 13.71 14.25 15.67
C PHE A 584 13.71 14.08 17.19
N CYS A 585 12.79 13.29 17.72
CA CYS A 585 12.73 12.96 19.14
C CYS A 585 13.97 12.22 19.62
N LEU A 586 14.47 11.26 18.86
CA LEU A 586 15.69 10.51 19.17
C LEU A 586 16.92 11.43 19.24
N ILE A 587 17.02 12.38 18.32
CA ILE A 587 18.10 13.40 18.31
C ILE A 587 18.03 14.28 19.56
N ILE A 588 16.87 14.82 19.88
CA ILE A 588 16.67 15.65 21.10
C ILE A 588 17.01 14.86 22.36
N PHE A 589 16.56 13.61 22.42
CA PHE A 589 16.82 12.73 23.55
C PHE A 589 18.31 12.52 23.77
N SER A 590 19.06 12.17 22.70
CA SER A 590 20.50 11.94 22.79
C SER A 590 21.28 13.20 23.20
N ALA A 591 20.89 14.37 22.67
CA ALA A 591 21.52 15.64 23.02
C ALA A 591 21.28 16.00 24.49
N LYS A 592 20.04 15.84 25.00
CA LYS A 592 19.74 16.06 26.43
C LYS A 592 20.49 15.09 27.33
N LEU A 593 20.56 13.82 26.95
CA LEU A 593 21.29 12.80 27.69
C LEU A 593 22.78 13.14 27.81
N TYR A 594 23.38 13.64 26.71
CA TYR A 594 24.76 14.09 26.72
C TYR A 594 24.96 15.27 27.70
N CYS A 595 24.11 16.29 27.60
CA CYS A 595 24.19 17.45 28.47
C CYS A 595 24.05 17.09 29.95
N GLU A 596 23.12 16.20 30.30
CA GLU A 596 22.95 15.69 31.68
C GLU A 596 24.17 14.91 32.17
N ASN A 597 24.73 14.03 31.33
CA ASN A 597 25.87 13.21 31.73
C ASN A 597 27.17 14.01 31.90
N TYR A 598 27.33 15.09 31.14
CA TYR A 598 28.55 15.89 31.11
C TYR A 598 28.34 17.33 31.63
N LYS A 599 27.22 17.55 32.39
CA LYS A 599 26.82 18.88 32.90
C LYS A 599 27.97 19.67 33.55
N ASN A 600 28.73 19.04 34.48
CA ASN A 600 29.82 19.69 35.20
C ASN A 600 30.98 20.05 34.23
N LYS A 601 31.35 19.18 33.32
CA LYS A 601 32.38 19.45 32.31
C LYS A 601 32.02 20.63 31.42
N ILE A 602 30.73 20.61 30.95
CA ILE A 602 30.21 21.69 30.09
C ILE A 602 30.23 23.03 30.85
N ALA A 603 29.80 23.03 32.13
CA ALA A 603 29.82 24.24 32.95
C ALA A 603 31.23 24.75 33.18
N CYS A 604 32.21 23.91 33.54
CA CYS A 604 33.60 24.34 33.68
C CYS A 604 34.16 24.95 32.41
N CYS A 605 33.96 24.29 31.23
CA CYS A 605 34.44 24.83 29.95
C CYS A 605 33.81 26.19 29.63
N LEU A 606 32.52 26.40 29.95
CA LEU A 606 31.87 27.69 29.72
C LEU A 606 32.37 28.81 30.66
N ILE A 607 32.67 28.47 31.92
CA ILE A 607 33.24 29.38 32.89
C ILE A 607 34.66 29.82 32.46
N GLU A 608 35.42 28.89 31.87
CA GLU A 608 36.73 29.14 31.28
C GLU A 608 36.67 29.92 29.96
N GLY A 609 35.48 30.30 29.49
CA GLY A 609 35.27 31.10 28.29
C GLY A 609 35.28 30.34 26.97
N TYR A 610 35.29 28.98 26.97
CA TYR A 610 35.21 28.20 25.76
C TYR A 610 33.85 28.32 25.08
N SER A 611 33.84 28.28 23.75
CA SER A 611 32.62 28.29 22.97
C SER A 611 31.78 26.99 23.22
N MET A 612 30.47 27.07 23.08
CA MET A 612 29.58 25.89 23.24
C MET A 612 30.00 24.76 22.30
N PHE A 613 30.42 25.08 21.09
CA PHE A 613 30.92 24.09 20.13
C PHE A 613 32.10 23.28 20.68
N HIS A 614 33.06 24.00 21.36
CA HIS A 614 34.18 23.33 22.00
C HIS A 614 33.75 22.43 23.15
N CYS A 615 32.78 22.86 23.97
CA CYS A 615 32.29 22.11 25.11
C CYS A 615 31.66 20.76 24.71
N ILE A 616 30.99 20.70 23.53
CA ILE A 616 30.31 19.49 23.03
C ILE A 616 31.09 18.76 21.94
N ARG A 617 32.34 19.21 21.63
CA ARG A 617 33.17 18.65 20.53
C ARG A 617 33.22 17.12 20.53
N ASN A 618 33.41 16.50 21.69
CA ASN A 618 33.51 15.04 21.80
C ASN A 618 32.21 14.33 21.37
N HIS A 619 31.05 14.93 21.68
CA HIS A 619 29.76 14.40 21.23
C HIS A 619 29.60 14.54 19.72
N LEU A 620 30.02 15.68 19.15
CA LEU A 620 29.97 15.89 17.71
C LEU A 620 30.89 14.93 16.95
N ILE A 621 32.08 14.65 17.46
CA ILE A 621 33.00 13.64 16.87
C ILE A 621 32.34 12.26 16.89
N VAL A 622 31.76 11.87 18.02
CA VAL A 622 31.05 10.59 18.12
C VAL A 622 29.87 10.53 17.18
N THR A 623 29.14 11.65 16.99
CA THR A 623 28.05 11.76 16.02
C THR A 623 28.54 11.53 14.60
N VAL A 624 29.65 12.14 14.19
CA VAL A 624 30.26 11.91 12.87
C VAL A 624 30.63 10.44 12.69
N ILE A 625 31.31 9.85 13.68
CA ILE A 625 31.74 8.45 13.59
C ILE A 625 30.54 7.51 13.41
N TYR A 626 29.47 7.67 14.18
CA TYR A 626 28.34 6.76 14.04
C TYR A 626 27.60 6.94 12.72
N TYR A 627 27.50 8.18 12.17
CA TYR A 627 26.92 8.37 10.83
C TYR A 627 27.76 7.69 9.74
N VAL A 628 29.09 7.72 9.85
CA VAL A 628 29.96 6.95 8.93
C VAL A 628 29.65 5.45 9.04
N VAL A 629 29.51 4.92 10.26
CA VAL A 629 29.16 3.50 10.48
C VAL A 629 27.78 3.19 9.90
N VAL A 630 26.80 4.07 10.11
CA VAL A 630 25.44 3.92 9.54
C VAL A 630 25.48 3.92 8.02
N VAL A 631 26.24 4.83 7.39
CA VAL A 631 26.41 4.85 5.91
C VAL A 631 26.97 3.53 5.39
N VAL A 632 28.04 3.02 6.02
CA VAL A 632 28.66 1.75 5.63
C VAL A 632 27.67 0.58 5.80
N GLY A 633 26.98 0.52 6.94
CA GLY A 633 25.98 -0.52 7.21
C GLY A 633 24.81 -0.48 6.22
N LEU A 634 24.27 0.71 5.94
CA LEU A 634 23.20 0.89 4.97
C LEU A 634 23.66 0.57 3.54
N ARG A 635 24.90 0.88 3.18
CA ARG A 635 25.46 0.50 1.87
C ARG A 635 25.50 -1.03 1.72
N PHE A 636 25.92 -1.73 2.77
CA PHE A 636 25.92 -3.20 2.77
C PHE A 636 24.49 -3.77 2.63
N VAL A 637 23.54 -3.26 3.41
CA VAL A 637 22.13 -3.67 3.33
C VAL A 637 21.54 -3.36 1.95
N SER A 638 21.82 -2.18 1.40
CA SER A 638 21.39 -1.79 0.06
C SER A 638 21.89 -2.75 -1.02
N MET A 639 23.16 -3.17 -0.95
CA MET A 639 23.73 -4.14 -1.88
C MET A 639 23.09 -5.52 -1.73
N THR A 640 22.87 -5.97 -0.50
CA THR A 640 22.33 -7.31 -0.23
C THR A 640 20.84 -7.41 -0.60
N MET A 641 20.07 -6.37 -0.32
CA MET A 641 18.63 -6.32 -0.56
C MET A 641 18.26 -5.70 -1.93
N GLN A 642 19.25 -5.26 -2.71
CA GLN A 642 19.07 -4.57 -4.00
C GLN A 642 18.11 -3.36 -3.92
N VAL A 643 18.06 -2.68 -2.76
CA VAL A 643 17.19 -1.53 -2.53
C VAL A 643 17.96 -0.23 -2.75
N SER A 644 17.44 0.67 -3.57
CA SER A 644 18.00 2.01 -3.72
C SER A 644 17.72 2.86 -2.47
N LEU A 645 18.76 3.45 -1.88
CA LEU A 645 18.66 4.30 -0.70
C LEU A 645 18.85 5.78 -1.08
N ASN A 646 18.04 6.62 -0.45
CA ASN A 646 18.19 8.06 -0.61
C ASN A 646 19.22 8.62 0.37
N TYR A 647 20.49 8.72 -0.08
CA TYR A 647 21.60 9.25 0.74
C TYR A 647 21.45 10.74 1.10
N LEU A 648 20.61 11.48 0.37
CA LEU A 648 20.29 12.87 0.73
C LEU A 648 19.59 12.95 2.10
N LEU A 649 18.75 11.96 2.43
CA LEU A 649 18.11 11.88 3.74
C LEU A 649 19.13 11.74 4.87
N LEU A 650 20.19 10.96 4.67
CA LEU A 650 21.29 10.86 5.64
C LEU A 650 21.99 12.20 5.87
N LEU A 651 22.27 12.93 4.81
CA LEU A 651 22.89 14.25 4.89
C LEU A 651 21.97 15.24 5.63
N VAL A 652 20.70 15.27 5.29
CA VAL A 652 19.70 16.13 5.96
C VAL A 652 19.55 15.75 7.44
N ALA A 653 19.49 14.45 7.76
CA ALA A 653 19.43 13.97 9.13
C ALA A 653 20.67 14.35 9.93
N PHE A 654 21.87 14.24 9.34
CA PHE A 654 23.13 14.62 9.96
C PHE A 654 23.21 16.14 10.26
N ILE A 655 22.88 16.97 9.28
CA ILE A 655 22.85 18.44 9.46
C ILE A 655 21.79 18.82 10.50
N GLY A 656 20.60 18.24 10.43
CA GLY A 656 19.53 18.43 11.39
C GLY A 656 19.95 18.04 12.81
N GLU A 657 20.70 16.95 12.96
CA GLU A 657 21.23 16.53 14.25
C GLU A 657 22.26 17.52 14.81
N LEU A 658 23.20 17.97 13.99
CA LEU A 658 24.19 18.98 14.44
C LEU A 658 23.50 20.25 14.93
N ALA A 659 22.55 20.77 14.14
CA ALA A 659 21.81 21.98 14.49
C ALA A 659 20.97 21.82 15.76
N THR A 660 20.26 20.69 15.89
CA THR A 660 19.42 20.38 17.05
C THR A 660 20.27 20.19 18.29
N THR A 661 21.39 19.47 18.20
CA THR A 661 22.31 19.24 19.32
C THR A 661 22.87 20.57 19.83
N LEU A 662 23.30 21.45 18.97
CA LEU A 662 23.77 22.80 19.34
C LEU A 662 22.65 23.62 20.02
N SER A 663 21.45 23.62 19.47
CA SER A 663 20.32 24.36 20.01
C SER A 663 19.88 23.84 21.37
N VAL A 664 19.78 22.52 21.54
CA VAL A 664 19.42 21.87 22.81
C VAL A 664 20.49 22.13 23.87
N SER A 665 21.76 22.02 23.49
CA SER A 665 22.88 22.27 24.40
C SER A 665 22.91 23.72 24.88
N ARG A 666 22.69 24.69 24.00
CA ARG A 666 22.60 26.11 24.37
C ARG A 666 21.45 26.38 25.34
N ARG A 667 20.25 25.91 25.03
CA ARG A 667 19.07 26.07 25.92
C ARG A 667 19.25 25.38 27.27
N TYR A 668 19.86 24.20 27.28
CA TYR A 668 20.13 23.46 28.51
C TYR A 668 21.07 24.23 29.44
N THR A 669 22.14 24.77 28.88
CA THR A 669 23.13 25.54 29.66
C THR A 669 22.57 26.88 30.13
N GLN A 670 21.87 27.64 29.29
CA GLN A 670 21.23 28.89 29.71
C GLN A 670 20.28 28.75 30.86
N ASN A 671 19.49 27.65 30.88
CA ASN A 671 18.50 27.42 31.92
C ASN A 671 19.07 26.84 33.24
N ASN A 672 20.20 26.12 33.16
CA ASN A 672 20.71 25.33 34.29
C ASN A 672 22.10 25.77 34.75
N LEU A 673 22.81 26.68 34.07
CA LEU A 673 24.20 27.06 34.40
C LEU A 673 24.33 27.52 35.83
N TYR A 674 23.43 28.38 36.29
CA TYR A 674 23.42 28.92 37.65
C TYR A 674 23.23 27.85 38.70
N GLN A 675 22.35 26.90 38.46
CA GLN A 675 22.10 25.78 39.39
C GLN A 675 23.29 24.82 39.45
N ILE A 676 23.91 24.54 38.28
CA ILE A 676 25.08 23.66 38.18
C ILE A 676 26.28 24.28 38.91
N VAL A 677 26.49 25.58 38.77
CA VAL A 677 27.62 26.31 39.43
C VAL A 677 27.42 26.39 40.91
N LYS A 678 26.19 26.57 41.40
CA LYS A 678 25.88 26.58 42.85
C LYS A 678 25.93 25.23 43.51
N GLY A 679 26.12 24.13 42.75
CA GLY A 679 26.07 22.78 43.30
C GLY A 679 24.66 22.36 43.78
N ALA A 680 23.64 23.14 43.46
CA ALA A 680 22.25 22.79 43.74
C ALA A 680 21.81 21.72 42.73
N GLU A 681 21.66 20.46 43.19
CA GLU A 681 21.07 19.38 42.39
C GLU A 681 19.55 19.42 42.43
#